data_82eb6e04b05f9f5218f8e9476ca9f8df
#
_entry.id   82eb6e04b05f9f5218f8e9476ca9f8df
#
_cell.length_a   1.000
_cell.length_b   1.000
_cell.length_c   1.000
_cell.angle_alpha   90.00
_cell.angle_beta   90.00
_cell.angle_gamma   90.00
#
_symmetry.space_group_name_H-M   'P 1'
#
loop_
_entity.id
_entity.type
_entity.pdbx_description
1 polymer ?
#
loop_
_entity_poly.entity_id
_entity_poly.type
_entity_poly.pdbx_seq_one_letter_code
_entity_poly.pdbx_strand_id
1 'polypeptide(L)'
;MQETKLTTEEIKRLLVSEIELLSFTPETAPDHIYYKACASLARKILREKRRHFISDARAKGRKQVYYLSMEFLLGRSLKNSIYNLNLVDEFSSALKEMGVKMENLFELEPDAGLGNGGLGRLAACYMDALSTCAYPAIGYSILYEFGIFKQKIVDGWQTELPDNWLPGGDVWLKCVPEHSVDIHFGGQIEEFWDYSYHHVLHKNYTTVKAVPYDIMISGYDSKAVNVLRVWSAQSSAIDMDAFNRGDYLHALGQESGAEAISKILYPNDNHTAGKNLRLRQQYFLSAASVADIVRRHMDLYGTLENFAEKNAIHINDTHPTLAIPELMRILLDECGYPWDQAWTIVSNTFAYTNHTVMSEALECWNEDMFRTLLPRIYQIIVEINNRLCRQLRDQFHLDGYTVSRMAIIDNHTIRMANLCITGSHSVNGVSTLHSNILKESLFHDFYKIQPYKFQNVTNGIASRRWLYQSNPRLNNFIKELIGDGFMHDMSQLKQLLPFQNDKQVHEQLRKIKLANKQDFVAYVKEHTGQVIDPNSVFDVQVKRLHEYKRQHLNALHILSLYNELKTNPHADIQPTTFIFGAKAAPGYYMAKQIIKFICSLGKMIENDPQTRDILKIVYLEDYRVTLSELLMPASEISEQISLAGTEASGTGNMKLMLNGALTIGTWDGANVEIGEAVGPDNIFVFGMRTPEVDQLKKDGYYPNEIYLSNPVIKQAVDMIGSNIAGDSFTQISNSLKNDDPYMVLRDFDSYDKTRKLALNTYQNDQTKWQKMSLVNIAESGYFCADRAIREYANNIWHLD
;
A
#
# COMPACT_ATOMS: atom_id res chain seq x y z
N MET A 1 21.78 21.37 21.87
CA MET A 1 20.82 21.65 22.95
C MET A 1 19.86 20.46 23.00
N GLN A 2 19.71 19.82 24.16
CA GLN A 2 18.59 18.90 24.36
C GLN A 2 17.31 19.72 24.15
N GLU A 3 16.47 19.32 23.19
CA GLU A 3 15.12 19.90 23.05
C GLU A 3 14.38 19.57 24.36
N THR A 4 14.04 20.60 25.12
CA THR A 4 13.23 20.41 26.34
C THR A 4 11.84 19.95 25.90
N LYS A 5 11.43 18.75 26.36
CA LYS A 5 10.08 18.22 26.09
C LYS A 5 9.04 19.24 26.59
N LEU A 6 8.04 19.57 25.78
CA LEU A 6 6.95 20.47 26.15
C LEU A 6 6.16 19.88 27.33
N THR A 7 5.86 20.72 28.29
CA THR A 7 5.03 20.34 29.45
C THR A 7 3.53 20.45 29.13
N THR A 8 2.69 19.81 29.95
CA THR A 8 1.21 19.91 29.86
C THR A 8 0.75 21.37 29.88
N GLU A 9 1.32 22.21 30.75
CA GLU A 9 0.96 23.62 30.87
C GLU A 9 1.34 24.44 29.62
N GLU A 10 2.50 24.13 29.02
CA GLU A 10 2.94 24.75 27.76
C GLU A 10 2.03 24.34 26.61
N ILE A 11 1.68 23.04 26.49
CA ILE A 11 0.73 22.56 25.48
C ILE A 11 -0.62 23.25 25.64
N LYS A 12 -1.15 23.33 26.86
CA LYS A 12 -2.43 24.01 27.14
C LYS A 12 -2.40 25.45 26.72
N ARG A 13 -1.37 26.19 27.10
CA ARG A 13 -1.21 27.63 26.73
C ARG A 13 -1.16 27.80 25.21
N LEU A 14 -0.41 26.90 24.50
CA LEU A 14 -0.31 26.96 23.06
C LEU A 14 -1.63 26.60 22.38
N LEU A 15 -2.38 25.62 22.90
CA LEU A 15 -3.72 25.29 22.39
C LEU A 15 -4.71 26.43 22.54
N VAL A 16 -4.71 27.10 23.68
CA VAL A 16 -5.55 28.34 23.89
C VAL A 16 -5.21 29.35 22.80
N SER A 17 -3.93 29.62 22.58
CA SER A 17 -3.52 30.58 21.53
C SER A 17 -3.97 30.16 20.12
N GLU A 18 -3.92 28.86 19.79
CA GLU A 18 -4.40 28.33 18.48
C GLU A 18 -5.93 28.48 18.35
N ILE A 19 -6.69 28.25 19.44
CA ILE A 19 -8.15 28.42 19.47
C ILE A 19 -8.53 29.92 19.27
N GLU A 20 -7.82 30.82 19.95
CA GLU A 20 -8.02 32.28 19.80
C GLU A 20 -7.72 32.76 18.37
N LEU A 21 -6.69 32.21 17.71
CA LEU A 21 -6.40 32.50 16.30
C LEU A 21 -7.54 32.06 15.36
N LEU A 22 -8.34 31.08 15.76
CA LEU A 22 -9.54 30.64 15.04
C LEU A 22 -10.80 31.44 15.44
N SER A 23 -10.64 32.53 16.23
CA SER A 23 -11.72 33.40 16.69
C SER A 23 -12.72 32.75 17.66
N PHE A 24 -12.24 31.80 18.50
CA PHE A 24 -13.00 31.15 19.57
C PHE A 24 -12.30 31.34 20.91
N THR A 25 -13.04 31.07 22.00
CA THR A 25 -12.45 30.87 23.34
C THR A 25 -12.55 29.40 23.71
N PRO A 26 -11.75 28.88 24.65
CA PRO A 26 -11.83 27.47 25.07
C PRO A 26 -13.24 27.04 25.46
N GLU A 27 -14.01 27.93 26.12
CA GLU A 27 -15.36 27.62 26.60
C GLU A 27 -16.40 27.54 25.48
N THR A 28 -16.15 28.19 24.34
CA THR A 28 -17.10 28.30 23.21
C THR A 28 -16.70 27.46 22.02
N ALA A 29 -15.47 26.91 22.01
CA ALA A 29 -14.93 26.15 20.89
C ALA A 29 -15.56 24.76 20.81
N PRO A 30 -16.18 24.37 19.68
CA PRO A 30 -16.62 23.00 19.44
C PRO A 30 -15.44 22.08 19.10
N ASP A 31 -15.65 20.76 19.19
CA ASP A 31 -14.61 19.73 19.01
C ASP A 31 -13.82 19.91 17.70
N HIS A 32 -14.45 20.30 16.60
CA HIS A 32 -13.74 20.49 15.32
C HIS A 32 -12.76 21.67 15.34
N ILE A 33 -12.96 22.68 16.20
CA ILE A 33 -12.01 23.78 16.43
C ILE A 33 -10.84 23.28 17.27
N TYR A 34 -11.11 22.47 18.32
CA TYR A 34 -10.06 21.81 19.07
C TYR A 34 -9.20 20.88 18.20
N TYR A 35 -9.82 20.12 17.29
CA TYR A 35 -9.09 19.31 16.30
C TYR A 35 -8.14 20.20 15.47
N LYS A 36 -8.65 21.30 14.88
CA LYS A 36 -7.83 22.21 14.09
C LYS A 36 -6.69 22.83 14.90
N ALA A 37 -6.95 23.22 16.14
CA ALA A 37 -5.94 23.77 17.04
C ALA A 37 -4.84 22.74 17.35
N CYS A 38 -5.20 21.51 17.69
CA CYS A 38 -4.25 20.41 17.92
C CYS A 38 -3.41 20.11 16.68
N ALA A 39 -4.04 20.03 15.51
CA ALA A 39 -3.34 19.75 14.25
C ALA A 39 -2.40 20.91 13.85
N SER A 40 -2.83 22.18 14.05
CA SER A 40 -1.99 23.34 13.82
C SER A 40 -0.78 23.38 14.74
N LEU A 41 -0.98 23.11 16.04
CA LEU A 41 0.11 23.02 17.02
C LEU A 41 1.10 21.90 16.67
N ALA A 42 0.59 20.68 16.42
CA ALA A 42 1.45 19.56 16.02
C ALA A 42 2.27 19.91 14.76
N ARG A 43 1.65 20.52 13.75
CA ARG A 43 2.34 20.98 12.54
C ARG A 43 3.41 22.05 12.83
N LYS A 44 3.19 22.97 13.76
CA LYS A 44 4.19 23.99 14.16
C LYS A 44 5.40 23.32 14.80
N ILE A 45 5.19 22.35 15.70
CA ILE A 45 6.27 21.57 16.34
C ILE A 45 7.07 20.81 15.27
N LEU A 46 6.37 20.10 14.37
CA LEU A 46 7.02 19.35 13.30
C LEU A 46 7.83 20.24 12.35
N ARG A 47 7.34 21.44 12.03
CA ARG A 47 8.03 22.41 11.18
C ARG A 47 9.35 22.88 11.80
N GLU A 48 9.34 23.15 13.11
CA GLU A 48 10.55 23.56 13.83
C GLU A 48 11.58 22.43 13.87
N LYS A 49 11.17 21.20 14.22
CA LYS A 49 12.06 20.02 14.18
C LYS A 49 12.64 19.80 12.78
N ARG A 50 11.81 19.89 11.73
CA ARG A 50 12.26 19.78 10.35
C ARG A 50 13.33 20.80 9.98
N ARG A 51 13.14 22.07 10.38
CA ARG A 51 14.09 23.14 10.09
C ARG A 51 15.48 22.78 10.60
N HIS A 52 15.58 22.33 11.84
CA HIS A 52 16.85 21.92 12.45
C HIS A 52 17.43 20.67 11.77
N PHE A 53 16.60 19.66 11.55
CA PHE A 53 17.03 18.41 10.91
C PHE A 53 17.61 18.62 9.50
N ILE A 54 16.91 19.36 8.64
CA ILE A 54 17.36 19.62 7.27
C ILE A 54 18.60 20.50 7.25
N SER A 55 18.72 21.48 8.15
CA SER A 55 19.93 22.32 8.28
C SER A 55 21.15 21.44 8.64
N ASP A 56 21.01 20.53 9.60
CA ASP A 56 22.08 19.58 9.98
C ASP A 56 22.45 18.64 8.84
N ALA A 57 21.44 18.06 8.17
CA ALA A 57 21.67 17.14 7.05
C ALA A 57 22.43 17.82 5.88
N ARG A 58 22.06 19.07 5.56
CA ARG A 58 22.74 19.89 4.53
C ARG A 58 24.17 20.23 4.94
N ALA A 59 24.37 20.68 6.18
CA ALA A 59 25.70 21.02 6.70
C ALA A 59 26.67 19.82 6.66
N LYS A 60 26.15 18.60 6.81
CA LYS A 60 26.91 17.35 6.73
C LYS A 60 27.02 16.78 5.31
N GLY A 61 26.40 17.41 4.31
CA GLY A 61 26.39 16.92 2.92
C GLY A 61 25.74 15.54 2.74
N ARG A 62 24.75 15.18 3.60
CA ARG A 62 24.11 13.87 3.58
C ARG A 62 23.36 13.62 2.27
N LYS A 63 23.47 12.40 1.75
CA LYS A 63 22.73 11.96 0.57
C LYS A 63 21.24 12.01 0.83
N GLN A 64 20.46 12.54 -0.13
CA GLN A 64 19.01 12.73 -0.04
C GLN A 64 18.28 11.59 -0.73
N VAL A 65 17.25 11.03 -0.06
CA VAL A 65 16.37 10.02 -0.65
C VAL A 65 15.12 10.70 -1.21
N TYR A 66 14.72 10.30 -2.42
CA TYR A 66 13.47 10.70 -3.06
C TYR A 66 12.67 9.45 -3.40
N TYR A 67 11.50 9.29 -2.75
CA TYR A 67 10.67 8.10 -2.87
C TYR A 67 9.42 8.42 -3.70
N LEU A 68 9.40 7.96 -4.96
CA LEU A 68 8.32 8.23 -5.91
C LEU A 68 7.30 7.11 -5.90
N SER A 69 6.04 7.43 -5.61
CA SER A 69 4.94 6.47 -5.61
C SER A 69 3.62 7.13 -6.05
N MET A 70 2.79 6.39 -6.79
CA MET A 70 1.45 6.86 -7.16
C MET A 70 0.52 6.97 -5.96
N GLU A 71 0.82 6.31 -4.86
CA GLU A 71 -0.04 6.30 -3.68
C GLU A 71 0.73 6.28 -2.36
N PHE A 72 0.18 6.97 -1.36
CA PHE A 72 0.60 6.93 0.04
C PHE A 72 -0.63 6.83 0.94
N LEU A 73 -0.90 5.64 1.45
CA LEU A 73 -2.05 5.40 2.32
C LEU A 73 -1.70 5.78 3.77
N LEU A 74 -1.76 7.08 4.06
CA LEU A 74 -1.29 7.65 5.33
C LEU A 74 -2.19 7.26 6.52
N GLY A 75 -3.51 7.20 6.32
CA GLY A 75 -4.48 7.19 7.42
C GLY A 75 -4.58 8.57 8.07
N ARG A 76 -4.98 8.61 9.34
CA ARG A 76 -5.08 9.85 10.14
C ARG A 76 -3.71 10.36 10.57
N SER A 77 -3.50 11.66 10.50
CA SER A 77 -2.22 12.32 10.77
C SER A 77 -2.10 12.84 12.20
N LEU A 78 -3.18 13.32 12.84
CA LEU A 78 -3.13 13.91 14.18
C LEU A 78 -2.67 12.89 15.22
N LYS A 79 -3.34 11.73 15.29
CA LYS A 79 -2.97 10.64 16.20
C LYS A 79 -1.53 10.23 16.00
N ASN A 80 -1.14 9.92 14.75
CA ASN A 80 0.21 9.51 14.41
C ASN A 80 1.28 10.55 14.82
N SER A 81 1.00 11.84 14.58
CA SER A 81 1.96 12.90 14.91
C SER A 81 2.14 13.06 16.42
N ILE A 82 1.07 13.06 17.21
CA ILE A 82 1.15 13.18 18.67
C ILE A 82 1.90 11.99 19.28
N TYR A 83 1.62 10.77 18.82
CA TYR A 83 2.30 9.57 19.27
C TYR A 83 3.79 9.56 18.88
N ASN A 84 4.12 9.93 17.64
CA ASN A 84 5.51 9.99 17.17
C ASN A 84 6.32 11.10 17.86
N LEU A 85 5.67 12.21 18.24
CA LEU A 85 6.30 13.28 19.03
C LEU A 85 6.51 12.90 20.51
N ASN A 86 5.96 11.74 20.94
CA ASN A 86 5.99 11.30 22.34
C ASN A 86 5.35 12.33 23.31
N LEU A 87 4.23 12.95 22.87
CA LEU A 87 3.49 14.01 23.59
C LEU A 87 2.04 13.58 23.94
N VAL A 88 1.76 12.28 23.97
CA VAL A 88 0.40 11.75 24.19
C VAL A 88 -0.14 12.16 25.56
N ASP A 89 0.67 12.01 26.63
CA ASP A 89 0.26 12.31 27.99
C ASP A 89 0.04 13.81 28.18
N GLU A 90 0.90 14.64 27.59
CA GLU A 90 0.82 16.10 27.70
C GLU A 90 -0.40 16.66 26.96
N PHE A 91 -0.67 16.19 25.72
CA PHE A 91 -1.88 16.60 24.99
C PHE A 91 -3.16 16.08 25.66
N SER A 92 -3.19 14.82 26.10
CA SER A 92 -4.34 14.22 26.77
C SER A 92 -4.68 14.96 28.07
N SER A 93 -3.68 15.27 28.90
CA SER A 93 -3.85 16.00 30.17
C SER A 93 -4.32 17.42 29.92
N ALA A 94 -3.70 18.16 28.98
CA ALA A 94 -4.09 19.52 28.64
C ALA A 94 -5.54 19.59 28.15
N LEU A 95 -5.93 18.71 27.21
CA LEU A 95 -7.29 18.65 26.67
C LEU A 95 -8.31 18.25 27.75
N LYS A 96 -7.97 17.30 28.62
CA LYS A 96 -8.84 16.90 29.75
C LYS A 96 -9.11 18.07 30.71
N GLU A 97 -8.10 18.87 31.01
CA GLU A 97 -8.28 20.08 31.84
C GLU A 97 -9.16 21.13 31.13
N MET A 98 -9.24 21.10 29.82
CA MET A 98 -10.13 21.98 29.02
C MET A 98 -11.50 21.31 28.75
N GLY A 99 -11.78 20.13 29.36
CA GLY A 99 -13.07 19.43 29.24
C GLY A 99 -13.25 18.64 27.94
N VAL A 100 -12.18 18.38 27.17
CA VAL A 100 -12.22 17.68 25.88
C VAL A 100 -11.51 16.33 25.97
N LYS A 101 -12.08 15.29 25.34
CA LYS A 101 -11.45 13.98 25.20
C LYS A 101 -10.67 13.93 23.88
N MET A 102 -9.38 13.63 23.97
CA MET A 102 -8.49 13.57 22.81
C MET A 102 -8.95 12.53 21.77
N GLU A 103 -9.48 11.40 22.22
CA GLU A 103 -9.99 10.32 21.37
C GLU A 103 -11.11 10.79 20.46
N ASN A 104 -12.01 11.66 20.94
CA ASN A 104 -13.08 12.23 20.12
C ASN A 104 -12.52 13.09 18.98
N LEU A 105 -11.43 13.79 19.22
CA LEU A 105 -10.78 14.62 18.20
C LEU A 105 -10.18 13.79 17.08
N PHE A 106 -9.62 12.60 17.39
CA PHE A 106 -9.10 11.69 16.38
C PHE A 106 -10.20 11.18 15.42
N GLU A 107 -11.45 11.03 15.91
CA GLU A 107 -12.57 10.56 15.09
C GLU A 107 -13.06 11.63 14.08
N LEU A 108 -12.72 12.89 14.28
CA LEU A 108 -13.07 13.97 13.35
C LEU A 108 -12.21 14.01 12.09
N GLU A 109 -11.02 13.37 12.13
CA GLU A 109 -10.11 13.35 10.99
C GLU A 109 -10.44 12.20 10.04
N PRO A 110 -10.75 12.46 8.76
CA PRO A 110 -10.91 11.41 7.76
C PRO A 110 -9.55 10.78 7.41
N ASP A 111 -9.57 9.53 6.95
CA ASP A 111 -8.38 8.93 6.34
C ASP A 111 -8.03 9.68 5.04
N ALA A 112 -6.76 10.03 4.85
CA ALA A 112 -6.32 10.71 3.64
C ALA A 112 -6.53 9.85 2.39
N GLY A 113 -7.22 10.40 1.38
CA GLY A 113 -7.55 9.74 0.10
C GLY A 113 -6.39 9.65 -0.88
N LEU A 114 -5.13 9.54 -0.38
CA LEU A 114 -3.91 9.53 -1.17
C LEU A 114 -3.39 8.12 -1.45
N GLY A 115 -4.13 7.09 -1.11
CA GLY A 115 -3.74 5.69 -1.32
C GLY A 115 -4.93 4.74 -1.26
N ASN A 116 -4.71 3.49 -1.67
CA ASN A 116 -5.77 2.50 -1.77
C ASN A 116 -5.43 1.18 -1.06
N GLY A 117 -4.22 0.65 -1.22
CA GLY A 117 -3.91 -0.71 -0.80
C GLY A 117 -2.53 -0.90 -0.20
N GLY A 118 -2.00 -2.13 -0.36
CA GLY A 118 -0.72 -2.55 0.21
C GLY A 118 0.46 -1.71 -0.25
N LEU A 119 0.52 -1.34 -1.53
CA LEU A 119 1.55 -0.48 -2.10
C LEU A 119 1.61 0.89 -1.39
N GLY A 120 0.45 1.57 -1.29
CA GLY A 120 0.37 2.89 -0.65
C GLY A 120 0.61 2.84 0.85
N ARG A 121 0.15 1.77 1.53
CA ARG A 121 0.44 1.64 2.96
C ARG A 121 1.92 1.35 3.22
N LEU A 122 2.57 0.55 2.37
CA LEU A 122 4.02 0.31 2.45
C LEU A 122 4.80 1.63 2.30
N ALA A 123 4.47 2.43 1.28
CA ALA A 123 5.09 3.73 1.05
C ALA A 123 4.94 4.66 2.27
N ALA A 124 3.75 4.68 2.90
CA ALA A 124 3.50 5.43 4.13
C ALA A 124 4.33 4.90 5.32
N CYS A 125 4.45 3.57 5.48
CA CYS A 125 5.30 2.95 6.50
C CYS A 125 6.78 3.28 6.30
N TYR A 126 7.24 3.34 5.06
CA TYR A 126 8.63 3.65 4.75
C TYR A 126 8.96 5.13 4.99
N MET A 127 8.04 6.05 4.73
CA MET A 127 8.23 7.46 5.11
C MET A 127 8.31 7.66 6.63
N ASP A 128 7.48 6.95 7.39
CA ASP A 128 7.56 6.91 8.86
C ASP A 128 8.92 6.37 9.32
N ALA A 129 9.36 5.24 8.76
CA ALA A 129 10.64 4.62 9.10
C ALA A 129 11.85 5.47 8.68
N LEU A 130 11.82 6.15 7.52
CA LEU A 130 12.85 7.10 7.11
C LEU A 130 13.00 8.23 8.13
N SER A 131 11.87 8.74 8.65
CA SER A 131 11.88 9.76 9.70
C SER A 131 12.36 9.18 11.04
N THR A 132 11.93 7.97 11.40
CA THR A 132 12.36 7.31 12.65
C THR A 132 13.86 7.02 12.65
N CYS A 133 14.39 6.51 11.53
CA CYS A 133 15.82 6.23 11.36
C CYS A 133 16.68 7.48 11.05
N ALA A 134 16.06 8.65 11.01
CA ALA A 134 16.70 9.95 10.75
C ALA A 134 17.45 10.03 9.41
N TYR A 135 16.94 9.39 8.36
CA TYR A 135 17.41 9.59 7.00
C TYR A 135 16.65 10.75 6.33
N PRO A 136 17.36 11.71 5.66
CA PRO A 136 16.69 12.79 4.96
C PRO A 136 16.00 12.27 3.71
N ALA A 137 14.68 12.49 3.64
CA ALA A 137 13.86 11.99 2.55
C ALA A 137 12.74 12.96 2.13
N ILE A 138 12.30 12.82 0.88
CA ILE A 138 11.07 13.42 0.37
C ILE A 138 10.32 12.35 -0.41
N GLY A 139 9.06 12.10 -0.01
CA GLY A 139 8.12 11.32 -0.81
C GLY A 139 7.44 12.20 -1.86
N TYR A 140 7.14 11.65 -3.03
CA TYR A 140 6.40 12.35 -4.08
C TYR A 140 5.19 11.55 -4.53
N SER A 141 4.04 12.22 -4.65
CA SER A 141 2.80 11.67 -5.19
C SER A 141 1.93 12.77 -5.82
N ILE A 142 0.70 12.43 -6.18
CA ILE A 142 -0.32 13.35 -6.67
C ILE A 142 -1.28 13.69 -5.52
N LEU A 143 -1.71 14.95 -5.43
CA LEU A 143 -2.77 15.39 -4.54
C LEU A 143 -4.13 15.06 -5.16
N TYR A 144 -4.61 13.85 -4.94
CA TYR A 144 -5.93 13.46 -5.42
C TYR A 144 -7.02 14.20 -4.65
N GLU A 145 -7.92 14.87 -5.36
CA GLU A 145 -9.08 15.54 -4.78
C GLU A 145 -10.05 14.53 -4.16
N PHE A 146 -10.22 13.40 -4.82
CA PHE A 146 -10.97 12.26 -4.33
C PHE A 146 -10.04 11.03 -4.23
N GLY A 147 -10.24 10.21 -3.19
CA GLY A 147 -9.62 8.90 -3.11
C GLY A 147 -10.10 7.97 -4.22
N ILE A 148 -9.78 6.66 -4.13
CA ILE A 148 -10.20 5.71 -5.18
C ILE A 148 -11.73 5.67 -5.32
N PHE A 149 -12.46 5.52 -4.25
CA PHE A 149 -13.89 5.69 -4.03
C PHE A 149 -14.24 5.31 -2.57
N LYS A 150 -15.35 5.82 -2.08
CA LYS A 150 -16.02 5.35 -0.87
C LYS A 150 -16.92 4.17 -1.24
N GLN A 151 -16.69 3.01 -0.63
CA GLN A 151 -17.48 1.82 -0.89
C GLN A 151 -18.78 1.83 -0.08
N LYS A 152 -19.89 1.55 -0.76
CA LYS A 152 -21.19 1.22 -0.16
C LYS A 152 -21.64 -0.15 -0.66
N ILE A 153 -22.25 -0.94 0.22
CA ILE A 153 -22.87 -2.21 -0.18
C ILE A 153 -24.39 -1.99 -0.23
N VAL A 154 -24.93 -2.09 -1.45
CA VAL A 154 -26.36 -1.93 -1.71
C VAL A 154 -26.88 -3.26 -2.27
N ASP A 155 -27.84 -3.88 -1.60
CA ASP A 155 -28.34 -5.21 -1.93
C ASP A 155 -27.24 -6.26 -2.13
N GLY A 156 -26.15 -6.15 -1.35
CA GLY A 156 -24.97 -7.01 -1.42
C GLY A 156 -23.96 -6.63 -2.53
N TRP A 157 -24.29 -5.70 -3.44
CA TRP A 157 -23.37 -5.23 -4.48
C TRP A 157 -22.53 -4.05 -4.02
N GLN A 158 -21.27 -4.04 -4.42
CA GLN A 158 -20.42 -2.86 -4.28
C GLN A 158 -20.93 -1.72 -5.17
N THR A 159 -21.15 -0.57 -4.55
CA THR A 159 -21.41 0.71 -5.19
C THR A 159 -20.28 1.67 -4.84
N GLU A 160 -19.77 2.39 -5.84
CA GLU A 160 -18.70 3.36 -5.71
C GLU A 160 -19.29 4.78 -5.57
N LEU A 161 -18.92 5.47 -4.49
CA LEU A 161 -19.27 6.87 -4.21
C LEU A 161 -18.00 7.73 -4.20
N PRO A 162 -18.09 9.03 -4.51
CA PRO A 162 -16.95 9.94 -4.37
C PRO A 162 -16.40 9.93 -2.96
N ASP A 163 -15.09 9.71 -2.81
CA ASP A 163 -14.39 9.77 -1.52
C ASP A 163 -13.85 11.17 -1.29
N ASN A 164 -14.72 12.08 -0.84
CA ASN A 164 -14.34 13.45 -0.50
C ASN A 164 -13.69 13.47 0.89
N TRP A 165 -12.37 13.39 0.93
CA TRP A 165 -11.58 13.35 2.17
C TRP A 165 -11.04 14.73 2.61
N LEU A 166 -11.24 15.79 1.82
CA LEU A 166 -10.82 17.18 2.11
C LEU A 166 -12.01 18.14 2.30
N PRO A 167 -13.03 17.83 3.11
CA PRO A 167 -14.17 18.71 3.27
C PRO A 167 -13.79 19.99 4.00
N GLY A 168 -13.75 21.12 3.29
CA GLY A 168 -13.46 22.43 3.86
C GLY A 168 -11.98 22.76 4.03
N GLY A 169 -11.08 22.05 3.31
CA GLY A 169 -9.63 22.25 3.37
C GLY A 169 -8.96 21.41 4.45
N ASP A 170 -7.66 21.15 4.29
CA ASP A 170 -6.89 20.33 5.21
C ASP A 170 -5.83 21.17 5.92
N VAL A 171 -5.80 21.08 7.24
CA VAL A 171 -4.79 21.73 8.07
C VAL A 171 -3.38 21.15 7.86
N TRP A 172 -3.26 19.93 7.33
CA TRP A 172 -1.97 19.26 7.12
C TRP A 172 -1.26 19.67 5.83
N LEU A 173 -1.99 20.13 4.81
CA LEU A 173 -1.45 20.54 3.52
C LEU A 173 -0.90 21.96 3.58
N LYS A 174 0.37 22.13 3.18
CA LYS A 174 0.97 23.44 2.98
C LYS A 174 1.25 23.64 1.49
N CYS A 175 0.52 24.55 0.84
CA CYS A 175 0.82 24.97 -0.53
C CYS A 175 2.17 25.69 -0.59
N VAL A 176 2.97 25.41 -1.63
CA VAL A 176 4.30 25.99 -1.88
C VAL A 176 4.37 26.44 -3.36
N PRO A 177 3.55 27.41 -3.76
CA PRO A 177 3.34 27.77 -5.17
C PRO A 177 4.61 28.28 -5.88
N GLU A 178 5.59 28.76 -5.14
CA GLU A 178 6.92 29.17 -5.65
C GLU A 178 7.73 28.01 -6.22
N HIS A 179 7.34 26.77 -5.93
CA HIS A 179 7.96 25.54 -6.47
C HIS A 179 7.09 24.85 -7.54
N SER A 180 6.13 25.59 -8.12
CA SER A 180 5.31 25.05 -9.22
C SER A 180 6.15 24.72 -10.44
N VAL A 181 5.74 23.70 -11.20
CA VAL A 181 6.40 23.22 -12.43
C VAL A 181 5.38 23.16 -13.56
N ASP A 182 5.77 23.61 -14.75
CA ASP A 182 4.95 23.49 -15.95
C ASP A 182 5.28 22.17 -16.68
N ILE A 183 4.26 21.34 -16.92
CA ILE A 183 4.38 20.04 -17.56
C ILE A 183 3.71 20.09 -18.92
N HIS A 184 4.40 19.60 -19.96
CA HIS A 184 3.95 19.68 -21.33
C HIS A 184 3.47 18.32 -21.86
N PHE A 185 2.32 18.32 -22.53
CA PHE A 185 1.70 17.13 -23.13
C PHE A 185 1.41 17.37 -24.63
N GLY A 186 1.58 16.33 -25.43
CA GLY A 186 1.32 16.38 -26.86
C GLY A 186 2.31 17.26 -27.62
N GLY A 187 1.85 17.88 -28.71
CA GLY A 187 2.66 18.76 -29.52
C GLY A 187 3.57 18.04 -30.50
N GLN A 188 4.59 18.74 -30.96
CA GLN A 188 5.53 18.30 -31.99
C GLN A 188 6.95 18.63 -31.62
N ILE A 189 7.90 17.76 -31.95
CA ILE A 189 9.34 17.96 -31.73
C ILE A 189 9.98 18.33 -33.05
N GLU A 190 10.68 19.47 -33.07
CA GLU A 190 11.58 19.90 -34.13
C GLU A 190 13.03 19.79 -33.64
N GLU A 191 13.87 19.16 -34.44
CA GLU A 191 15.30 18.95 -34.12
C GLU A 191 16.15 19.62 -35.19
N PHE A 192 17.20 20.33 -34.77
CA PHE A 192 18.20 20.86 -35.68
C PHE A 192 19.58 20.88 -35.02
N TRP A 193 20.62 20.88 -35.82
CA TRP A 193 21.99 20.97 -35.42
C TRP A 193 22.55 22.35 -35.75
N ASP A 194 23.17 22.98 -34.77
CA ASP A 194 24.00 24.18 -34.93
C ASP A 194 25.42 23.83 -34.55
N TYR A 195 26.30 23.78 -35.57
CA TYR A 195 27.67 23.23 -35.46
C TYR A 195 27.68 21.82 -34.80
N SER A 196 28.10 21.73 -33.54
CA SER A 196 28.13 20.45 -32.79
C SER A 196 26.99 20.29 -31.81
N TYR A 197 26.09 21.26 -31.70
CA TYR A 197 25.04 21.24 -30.74
C TYR A 197 23.73 20.76 -31.37
N HIS A 198 23.10 19.79 -30.70
CA HIS A 198 21.76 19.29 -31.01
C HIS A 198 20.72 20.11 -30.25
N HIS A 199 19.85 20.77 -30.96
CA HIS A 199 18.76 21.55 -30.40
C HIS A 199 17.44 20.82 -30.60
N VAL A 200 16.63 20.77 -29.53
CA VAL A 200 15.30 20.18 -29.51
C VAL A 200 14.29 21.26 -29.15
N LEU A 201 13.32 21.50 -30.01
CA LEU A 201 12.24 22.44 -29.78
C LEU A 201 10.90 21.70 -29.68
N HIS A 202 10.26 21.81 -28.53
CA HIS A 202 8.90 21.29 -28.32
C HIS A 202 7.90 22.41 -28.65
N LYS A 203 6.97 22.16 -29.56
CA LYS A 203 5.99 23.15 -30.06
C LYS A 203 4.57 22.60 -29.96
N ASN A 204 3.58 23.50 -29.92
CA ASN A 204 2.15 23.17 -29.98
C ASN A 204 1.69 22.19 -28.88
N TYR A 205 2.34 22.22 -27.71
CA TYR A 205 1.99 21.41 -26.55
C TYR A 205 0.89 22.04 -25.70
N THR A 206 0.24 21.24 -24.88
CA THR A 206 -0.66 21.68 -23.81
C THR A 206 0.13 21.71 -22.49
N THR A 207 0.00 22.80 -21.74
CA THR A 207 0.66 22.94 -20.43
C THR A 207 -0.28 22.64 -19.29
N VAL A 208 0.18 21.84 -18.34
CA VAL A 208 -0.46 21.62 -17.04
C VAL A 208 0.51 22.08 -15.95
N LYS A 209 0.04 22.95 -15.07
CA LYS A 209 0.82 23.44 -13.94
C LYS A 209 0.73 22.45 -12.76
N ALA A 210 1.86 21.93 -12.33
CA ALA A 210 1.96 21.12 -11.13
C ALA A 210 2.25 22.04 -9.92
N VAL A 211 1.29 22.17 -9.03
CA VAL A 211 1.40 23.00 -7.80
C VAL A 211 1.64 22.09 -6.60
N PRO A 212 2.77 22.25 -5.88
CA PRO A 212 3.10 21.34 -4.79
C PRO A 212 2.44 21.72 -3.46
N TYR A 213 2.04 20.68 -2.72
CA TYR A 213 1.60 20.74 -1.34
C TYR A 213 2.44 19.80 -0.50
N ASP A 214 2.89 20.27 0.66
CA ASP A 214 3.76 19.53 1.57
C ASP A 214 2.98 19.04 2.79
N ILE A 215 3.11 17.73 3.10
CA ILE A 215 2.66 17.08 4.34
C ILE A 215 3.90 16.66 5.12
N MET A 216 3.98 17.06 6.40
CA MET A 216 5.10 16.67 7.25
C MET A 216 4.90 15.25 7.80
N ILE A 217 5.95 14.42 7.73
CA ILE A 217 5.96 13.04 8.20
C ILE A 217 6.93 12.93 9.37
N SER A 218 6.38 12.69 10.54
CA SER A 218 7.14 12.48 11.79
C SER A 218 7.70 11.06 11.86
N GLY A 219 8.80 10.90 12.60
CA GLY A 219 9.29 9.60 13.09
C GLY A 219 9.09 9.47 14.59
N TYR A 220 9.03 8.23 15.09
CA TYR A 220 8.86 7.97 16.51
C TYR A 220 10.08 8.42 17.31
N ASP A 221 9.85 9.31 18.29
CA ASP A 221 10.86 9.88 19.20
C ASP A 221 12.15 10.31 18.47
N SER A 222 11.99 10.79 17.24
CA SER A 222 13.07 11.17 16.35
C SER A 222 13.19 12.68 16.20
N LYS A 223 14.41 13.16 16.04
CA LYS A 223 14.68 14.55 15.67
C LYS A 223 14.36 14.85 14.20
N ALA A 224 14.17 13.82 13.38
CA ALA A 224 13.90 13.97 11.97
C ALA A 224 12.43 14.14 11.68
N VAL A 225 12.14 15.04 10.75
CA VAL A 225 10.82 15.19 10.12
C VAL A 225 11.05 15.30 8.62
N ASN A 226 10.47 14.38 7.87
CA ASN A 226 10.49 14.37 6.41
C ASN A 226 9.24 15.01 5.81
N VAL A 227 9.11 15.00 4.49
CA VAL A 227 7.97 15.57 3.77
C VAL A 227 7.47 14.58 2.73
N LEU A 228 6.16 14.47 2.64
CA LEU A 228 5.48 13.98 1.46
C LEU A 228 5.00 15.20 0.65
N ARG A 229 5.56 15.40 -0.55
CA ARG A 229 5.14 16.42 -1.50
C ARG A 229 4.16 15.82 -2.49
N VAL A 230 2.97 16.43 -2.56
CA VAL A 230 1.90 15.99 -3.45
C VAL A 230 1.55 17.09 -4.44
N TRP A 231 1.40 16.72 -5.71
CA TRP A 231 1.22 17.63 -6.83
C TRP A 231 -0.26 17.78 -7.20
N SER A 232 -0.78 19.00 -7.18
CA SER A 232 -2.09 19.35 -7.72
C SER A 232 -1.94 19.81 -9.17
N ALA A 233 -2.74 19.25 -10.08
CA ALA A 233 -2.75 19.64 -11.48
C ALA A 233 -3.72 20.81 -11.68
N GLN A 234 -3.23 21.92 -12.23
CA GLN A 234 -3.99 23.12 -12.49
C GLN A 234 -3.77 23.59 -13.93
N SER A 235 -4.77 24.24 -14.50
CA SER A 235 -4.63 24.97 -15.76
C SER A 235 -4.41 26.45 -15.46
N SER A 236 -3.53 27.06 -16.23
CA SER A 236 -3.35 28.53 -16.22
C SER A 236 -4.09 29.20 -17.35
N ALA A 237 -4.74 28.42 -18.24
CA ALA A 237 -5.33 28.91 -19.49
C ALA A 237 -6.85 28.81 -19.46
N ILE A 238 -7.52 29.96 -19.35
CA ILE A 238 -8.94 30.11 -19.69
C ILE A 238 -8.98 30.73 -21.09
N ASP A 239 -9.74 30.15 -22.02
CA ASP A 239 -10.01 30.77 -23.30
C ASP A 239 -10.97 31.96 -23.12
N MET A 240 -10.37 33.12 -22.89
CA MET A 240 -11.13 34.36 -22.67
C MET A 240 -11.98 34.77 -23.85
N ASP A 241 -11.60 34.40 -25.06
CA ASP A 241 -12.40 34.69 -26.26
C ASP A 241 -13.64 33.80 -26.33
N ALA A 242 -13.53 32.50 -26.03
CA ALA A 242 -14.69 31.63 -25.88
C ALA A 242 -15.58 32.05 -24.73
N PHE A 243 -14.97 32.39 -23.53
CA PHE A 243 -15.70 32.88 -22.36
C PHE A 243 -16.53 34.13 -22.67
N ASN A 244 -15.91 35.12 -23.33
CA ASN A 244 -16.57 36.36 -23.67
C ASN A 244 -17.69 36.23 -24.77
N ARG A 245 -17.61 35.16 -25.58
CA ARG A 245 -18.67 34.79 -26.54
C ARG A 245 -19.81 33.99 -25.91
N GLY A 246 -19.71 33.62 -24.61
CA GLY A 246 -20.69 32.80 -23.90
C GLY A 246 -20.55 31.30 -24.10
N ASP A 247 -19.45 30.83 -24.68
CA ASP A 247 -19.11 29.41 -24.82
C ASP A 247 -18.29 28.96 -23.58
N TYR A 248 -18.96 28.91 -22.44
CA TYR A 248 -18.34 28.60 -21.14
C TYR A 248 -17.77 27.17 -21.07
N LEU A 249 -18.42 26.22 -21.75
CA LEU A 249 -17.95 24.82 -21.75
C LEU A 249 -16.62 24.70 -22.50
N HIS A 250 -16.45 25.37 -23.60
CA HIS A 250 -15.19 25.41 -24.34
C HIS A 250 -14.12 26.20 -23.58
N ALA A 251 -14.50 27.35 -23.04
CA ALA A 251 -13.60 28.22 -22.28
C ALA A 251 -12.95 27.51 -21.06
N LEU A 252 -13.70 26.64 -20.38
CA LEU A 252 -13.27 25.88 -19.20
C LEU A 252 -12.81 24.45 -19.55
N GLY A 253 -12.91 24.03 -20.81
CA GLY A 253 -12.59 22.65 -21.23
C GLY A 253 -11.12 22.28 -21.01
N GLN A 254 -10.19 23.20 -21.21
CA GLN A 254 -8.77 23.00 -20.97
C GLN A 254 -8.46 22.88 -19.45
N GLU A 255 -9.13 23.69 -18.63
CA GLU A 255 -9.04 23.61 -17.16
C GLU A 255 -9.50 22.24 -16.66
N SER A 256 -10.70 21.80 -17.06
CA SER A 256 -11.24 20.48 -16.69
C SER A 256 -10.33 19.32 -17.12
N GLY A 257 -9.71 19.41 -18.30
CA GLY A 257 -8.77 18.39 -18.81
C GLY A 257 -7.46 18.34 -18.03
N ALA A 258 -6.95 19.48 -17.55
CA ALA A 258 -5.76 19.55 -16.72
C ALA A 258 -6.05 19.01 -15.30
N GLU A 259 -7.12 19.49 -14.68
CA GLU A 259 -7.53 19.10 -13.33
C GLU A 259 -7.87 17.60 -13.22
N ALA A 260 -8.37 16.98 -14.30
CA ALA A 260 -8.69 15.54 -14.32
C ALA A 260 -7.48 14.67 -13.87
N ILE A 261 -6.24 15.13 -14.08
CA ILE A 261 -5.01 14.43 -13.70
C ILE A 261 -4.94 14.21 -12.19
N SER A 262 -5.37 15.17 -11.38
CA SER A 262 -5.36 15.08 -9.92
C SER A 262 -6.75 14.86 -9.29
N LYS A 263 -7.77 14.49 -10.09
CA LYS A 263 -9.13 14.30 -9.56
C LYS A 263 -9.27 13.00 -8.76
N ILE A 264 -8.92 11.86 -9.33
CA ILE A 264 -9.22 10.54 -8.75
C ILE A 264 -8.01 9.63 -8.85
N LEU A 265 -7.70 8.94 -7.73
CA LEU A 265 -6.72 7.87 -7.69
C LEU A 265 -7.22 6.65 -8.50
N TYR A 266 -6.39 6.14 -9.41
CA TYR A 266 -6.67 4.96 -10.25
C TYR A 266 -8.00 5.04 -11.04
N PRO A 267 -8.11 5.91 -12.04
CA PRO A 267 -9.26 5.91 -12.94
C PRO A 267 -9.41 4.55 -13.64
N ASN A 268 -10.65 4.19 -13.98
CA ASN A 268 -10.92 2.96 -14.72
C ASN A 268 -10.23 3.00 -16.09
N ASP A 269 -9.37 2.02 -16.37
CA ASP A 269 -8.54 1.91 -17.58
C ASP A 269 -8.96 0.79 -18.54
N ASN A 270 -10.19 0.30 -18.41
CA ASN A 270 -10.77 -0.67 -19.37
C ASN A 270 -11.01 -0.06 -20.77
N HIS A 271 -10.82 1.25 -20.93
CA HIS A 271 -10.99 2.00 -22.18
C HIS A 271 -9.81 2.95 -22.42
N THR A 272 -9.62 3.34 -23.69
CA THR A 272 -8.49 4.17 -24.15
C THR A 272 -8.38 5.51 -23.39
N ALA A 273 -9.51 6.17 -23.11
CA ALA A 273 -9.50 7.44 -22.36
C ALA A 273 -8.95 7.28 -20.94
N GLY A 274 -9.31 6.20 -20.24
CA GLY A 274 -8.78 5.89 -18.92
C GLY A 274 -7.29 5.54 -18.94
N LYS A 275 -6.84 4.77 -19.95
CA LYS A 275 -5.40 4.49 -20.15
C LYS A 275 -4.62 5.78 -20.40
N ASN A 276 -5.15 6.68 -21.25
CA ASN A 276 -4.53 7.97 -21.50
C ASN A 276 -4.42 8.82 -20.23
N LEU A 277 -5.48 8.87 -19.43
CA LEU A 277 -5.46 9.60 -18.15
C LEU A 277 -4.44 9.01 -17.17
N ARG A 278 -4.33 7.69 -17.05
CA ARG A 278 -3.30 7.04 -16.21
C ARG A 278 -1.89 7.38 -16.69
N LEU A 279 -1.63 7.36 -18.00
CA LEU A 279 -0.32 7.75 -18.54
C LEU A 279 -0.02 9.23 -18.24
N ARG A 280 -1.02 10.12 -18.34
CA ARG A 280 -0.89 11.53 -17.94
C ARG A 280 -0.54 11.68 -16.47
N GLN A 281 -1.21 10.94 -15.57
CA GLN A 281 -0.92 10.93 -14.13
C GLN A 281 0.54 10.51 -13.85
N GLN A 282 1.00 9.45 -14.49
CA GLN A 282 2.36 8.92 -14.28
C GLN A 282 3.44 9.89 -14.76
N TYR A 283 3.25 10.49 -15.93
CA TYR A 283 4.20 11.48 -16.45
C TYR A 283 4.15 12.77 -15.63
N PHE A 284 2.97 13.25 -15.27
CA PHE A 284 2.80 14.42 -14.40
C PHE A 284 3.55 14.27 -13.07
N LEU A 285 3.37 13.15 -12.38
CA LEU A 285 4.11 12.84 -11.16
C LEU A 285 5.62 12.83 -11.42
N SER A 286 6.06 12.11 -12.44
CA SER A 286 7.48 11.90 -12.73
C SER A 286 8.17 13.23 -13.10
N ALA A 287 7.58 13.99 -14.02
CA ALA A 287 8.17 15.23 -14.52
C ALA A 287 8.23 16.32 -13.45
N ALA A 288 7.14 16.54 -12.70
CA ALA A 288 7.11 17.52 -11.62
C ALA A 288 8.14 17.19 -10.52
N SER A 289 8.23 15.89 -10.16
CA SER A 289 9.14 15.45 -9.11
C SER A 289 10.60 15.56 -9.52
N VAL A 290 10.96 15.13 -10.73
CA VAL A 290 12.34 15.22 -11.24
C VAL A 290 12.77 16.68 -11.36
N ALA A 291 11.92 17.57 -11.87
CA ALA A 291 12.21 19.00 -11.95
C ALA A 291 12.48 19.62 -10.57
N ASP A 292 11.68 19.29 -9.55
CA ASP A 292 11.90 19.75 -8.17
C ASP A 292 13.20 19.19 -7.57
N ILE A 293 13.53 17.93 -7.86
CA ILE A 293 14.78 17.29 -7.38
C ILE A 293 16.01 17.97 -8.02
N VAL A 294 15.99 18.17 -9.33
CA VAL A 294 17.07 18.85 -10.06
C VAL A 294 17.25 20.29 -9.55
N ARG A 295 16.17 21.05 -9.43
CA ARG A 295 16.19 22.41 -8.89
C ARG A 295 16.83 22.45 -7.50
N ARG A 296 16.37 21.58 -6.57
CA ARG A 296 16.93 21.48 -5.20
C ARG A 296 18.42 21.17 -5.19
N HIS A 297 18.82 20.28 -6.07
CA HIS A 297 20.23 19.91 -6.19
C HIS A 297 21.07 21.08 -6.72
N MET A 298 20.61 21.76 -7.78
CA MET A 298 21.28 22.92 -8.34
C MET A 298 21.37 24.09 -7.34
N ASP A 299 20.33 24.33 -6.55
CA ASP A 299 20.33 25.34 -5.49
C ASP A 299 21.39 25.07 -4.41
N LEU A 300 21.78 23.80 -4.19
CA LEU A 300 22.76 23.41 -3.18
C LEU A 300 24.17 23.28 -3.71
N TYR A 301 24.35 22.73 -4.91
CA TYR A 301 25.65 22.31 -5.43
C TYR A 301 26.09 23.07 -6.68
N GLY A 302 25.19 23.71 -7.43
CA GLY A 302 25.46 24.45 -8.65
C GLY A 302 25.99 23.62 -9.83
N THR A 303 25.98 22.28 -9.73
CA THR A 303 26.39 21.32 -10.76
C THR A 303 25.60 20.05 -10.68
N LEU A 304 25.45 19.32 -11.80
CA LEU A 304 24.81 17.99 -11.83
C LEU A 304 25.83 16.84 -11.92
N GLU A 305 27.14 17.11 -11.92
CA GLU A 305 28.17 16.06 -12.00
C GLU A 305 28.13 15.11 -10.80
N ASN A 306 27.84 15.63 -9.60
CA ASN A 306 27.73 14.87 -8.36
C ASN A 306 26.28 14.44 -8.05
N PHE A 307 25.37 14.50 -9.04
CA PHE A 307 23.93 14.26 -8.82
C PHE A 307 23.65 12.89 -8.23
N ALA A 308 24.20 11.83 -8.81
CA ALA A 308 24.01 10.44 -8.34
C ALA A 308 24.65 10.19 -6.95
N GLU A 309 25.73 10.90 -6.62
CA GLU A 309 26.39 10.81 -5.31
C GLU A 309 25.52 11.40 -4.19
N LYS A 310 24.80 12.48 -4.48
CA LYS A 310 24.00 13.25 -3.49
C LYS A 310 22.53 12.90 -3.46
N ASN A 311 22.02 12.16 -4.46
CA ASN A 311 20.61 11.84 -4.57
C ASN A 311 20.43 10.35 -4.86
N ALA A 312 19.45 9.75 -4.17
CA ALA A 312 18.92 8.41 -4.46
C ALA A 312 17.44 8.57 -4.81
N ILE A 313 17.06 8.24 -6.05
CA ILE A 313 15.66 8.28 -6.49
C ILE A 313 15.13 6.84 -6.56
N HIS A 314 14.10 6.55 -5.76
CA HIS A 314 13.49 5.23 -5.68
C HIS A 314 12.15 5.18 -6.40
N ILE A 315 12.05 4.26 -7.37
CA ILE A 315 10.85 3.98 -8.17
C ILE A 315 10.06 2.87 -7.48
N ASN A 316 8.90 3.23 -6.91
CA ASN A 316 8.01 2.30 -6.22
C ASN A 316 6.97 1.74 -7.20
N ASP A 317 7.17 0.51 -7.65
CA ASP A 317 6.54 -0.10 -8.82
C ASP A 317 6.86 0.64 -10.13
N THR A 318 6.27 0.22 -11.26
CA THR A 318 6.54 0.82 -12.58
C THR A 318 5.85 2.17 -12.82
N HIS A 319 4.98 2.61 -11.91
CA HIS A 319 4.18 3.82 -12.12
C HIS A 319 5.02 5.10 -12.35
N PRO A 320 6.11 5.38 -11.59
CA PRO A 320 6.94 6.56 -11.83
C PRO A 320 8.16 6.29 -12.74
N THR A 321 8.16 5.25 -13.56
CA THR A 321 9.27 4.90 -14.48
C THR A 321 9.68 6.04 -15.37
N LEU A 322 8.74 6.89 -15.78
CA LEU A 322 9.01 8.03 -16.68
C LEU A 322 9.93 9.09 -16.08
N ALA A 323 10.24 8.99 -14.78
CA ALA A 323 11.31 9.79 -14.16
C ALA A 323 12.69 9.51 -14.77
N ILE A 324 12.94 8.30 -15.28
CA ILE A 324 14.20 7.93 -15.95
C ILE A 324 14.38 8.73 -17.25
N PRO A 325 13.52 8.64 -18.28
CA PRO A 325 13.68 9.42 -19.48
C PRO A 325 13.46 10.93 -19.26
N GLU A 326 12.73 11.34 -18.23
CA GLU A 326 12.58 12.76 -17.88
C GLU A 326 13.88 13.37 -17.37
N LEU A 327 14.62 12.68 -16.50
CA LEU A 327 15.94 13.15 -16.06
C LEU A 327 16.91 13.19 -17.26
N MET A 328 16.85 12.21 -18.19
CA MET A 328 17.59 12.27 -19.44
C MET A 328 17.23 13.53 -20.25
N ARG A 329 15.93 13.84 -20.40
CA ARG A 329 15.47 15.02 -21.12
C ARG A 329 16.07 16.31 -20.53
N ILE A 330 16.00 16.48 -19.23
CA ILE A 330 16.54 17.67 -18.55
C ILE A 330 18.07 17.77 -18.78
N LEU A 331 18.79 16.65 -18.60
CA LEU A 331 20.25 16.66 -18.81
C LEU A 331 20.64 16.97 -20.26
N LEU A 332 19.93 16.38 -21.24
CA LEU A 332 20.22 16.57 -22.66
C LEU A 332 19.75 17.94 -23.17
N ASP A 333 18.46 18.25 -22.97
CA ASP A 333 17.79 19.35 -23.68
C ASP A 333 17.93 20.70 -22.94
N GLU A 334 17.99 20.68 -21.60
CA GLU A 334 18.08 21.89 -20.78
C GLU A 334 19.52 22.18 -20.31
N CYS A 335 20.30 21.13 -20.01
CA CYS A 335 21.64 21.27 -19.44
C CYS A 335 22.77 21.02 -20.46
N GLY A 336 22.47 20.49 -21.66
CA GLY A 336 23.43 20.29 -22.73
C GLY A 336 24.46 19.17 -22.50
N TYR A 337 24.17 18.20 -21.61
CA TYR A 337 25.06 17.05 -21.38
C TYR A 337 25.09 16.13 -22.61
N PRO A 338 26.27 15.58 -22.98
CA PRO A 338 26.32 14.49 -23.95
C PRO A 338 25.60 13.24 -23.42
N TRP A 339 25.04 12.42 -24.33
CA TRP A 339 24.23 11.25 -24.00
C TRP A 339 24.88 10.31 -22.97
N ASP A 340 26.14 9.94 -23.18
CA ASP A 340 26.80 8.92 -22.34
C ASP A 340 27.04 9.44 -20.91
N GLN A 341 27.32 10.73 -20.77
CA GLN A 341 27.45 11.37 -19.46
C GLN A 341 26.09 11.47 -18.76
N ALA A 342 25.05 11.91 -19.48
CA ALA A 342 23.69 11.96 -18.97
C ALA A 342 23.19 10.57 -18.53
N TRP A 343 23.43 9.53 -19.35
CA TRP A 343 23.05 8.17 -19.03
C TRP A 343 23.78 7.61 -17.82
N THR A 344 25.05 7.96 -17.64
CA THR A 344 25.83 7.58 -16.45
C THR A 344 25.23 8.19 -15.17
N ILE A 345 24.86 9.46 -15.21
CA ILE A 345 24.18 10.11 -14.08
C ILE A 345 22.85 9.41 -13.79
N VAL A 346 21.99 9.23 -14.80
CA VAL A 346 20.67 8.62 -14.66
C VAL A 346 20.75 7.20 -14.10
N SER A 347 21.54 6.33 -14.75
CA SER A 347 21.62 4.91 -14.37
C SER A 347 22.24 4.66 -13.00
N ASN A 348 22.98 5.60 -12.42
CA ASN A 348 23.50 5.53 -11.06
C ASN A 348 22.61 6.22 -10.00
N THR A 349 21.55 6.90 -10.42
CA THR A 349 20.65 7.62 -9.50
C THR A 349 19.43 6.81 -9.12
N PHE A 350 18.87 6.02 -10.07
CA PHE A 350 17.61 5.32 -9.87
C PHE A 350 17.77 3.91 -9.31
N ALA A 351 16.84 3.54 -8.42
CA ALA A 351 16.61 2.17 -7.97
C ALA A 351 15.12 1.83 -8.10
N TYR A 352 14.80 0.57 -8.37
CA TYR A 352 13.44 0.11 -8.67
C TYR A 352 13.02 -1.05 -7.77
N THR A 353 11.84 -0.95 -7.17
CA THR A 353 11.17 -2.05 -6.47
C THR A 353 10.02 -2.58 -7.32
N ASN A 354 10.04 -3.85 -7.66
CA ASN A 354 8.91 -4.56 -8.28
C ASN A 354 7.96 -5.09 -7.19
N HIS A 355 6.64 -5.01 -7.43
CA HIS A 355 5.60 -5.46 -6.50
C HIS A 355 4.67 -6.54 -7.06
N THR A 356 4.97 -7.09 -8.23
CA THR A 356 4.16 -8.15 -8.85
C THR A 356 4.98 -9.37 -9.22
N VAL A 357 4.33 -10.54 -9.18
CA VAL A 357 4.90 -11.82 -9.65
C VAL A 357 4.27 -12.29 -10.95
N MET A 358 3.14 -11.68 -11.36
CA MET A 358 2.39 -12.07 -12.56
C MET A 358 2.85 -11.26 -13.76
N SER A 359 3.33 -11.93 -14.81
CA SER A 359 3.83 -11.29 -16.03
C SER A 359 2.78 -10.44 -16.74
N GLU A 360 1.52 -10.88 -16.72
CA GLU A 360 0.38 -10.16 -17.30
C GLU A 360 0.01 -8.85 -16.57
N ALA A 361 0.47 -8.70 -15.33
CA ALA A 361 0.29 -7.48 -14.54
C ALA A 361 1.41 -6.45 -14.72
N LEU A 362 2.47 -6.78 -15.48
CA LEU A 362 3.54 -5.83 -15.81
C LEU A 362 2.99 -4.75 -16.76
N GLU A 363 3.17 -3.50 -16.38
CA GLU A 363 2.58 -2.37 -17.10
C GLU A 363 3.21 -2.15 -18.47
N CYS A 364 2.34 -2.05 -19.46
CA CYS A 364 2.69 -1.81 -20.86
C CYS A 364 1.82 -0.72 -21.45
N TRP A 365 2.38 0.08 -22.36
CA TRP A 365 1.67 1.13 -23.07
C TRP A 365 1.67 0.91 -24.56
N ASN A 366 0.53 1.22 -25.23
CA ASN A 366 0.47 1.27 -26.67
C ASN A 366 1.41 2.38 -27.20
N GLU A 367 2.26 2.04 -28.16
CA GLU A 367 3.31 2.91 -28.69
C GLU A 367 2.76 4.19 -29.33
N ASP A 368 1.68 4.10 -30.12
CA ASP A 368 1.09 5.25 -30.82
C ASP A 368 0.45 6.24 -29.83
N MET A 369 -0.27 5.72 -28.83
CA MET A 369 -0.85 6.55 -27.77
C MET A 369 0.25 7.28 -27.01
N PHE A 370 1.32 6.58 -26.66
CA PHE A 370 2.45 7.13 -25.92
C PHE A 370 3.19 8.20 -26.73
N ARG A 371 3.54 7.91 -28.00
CA ARG A 371 4.22 8.83 -28.91
C ARG A 371 3.42 10.12 -29.13
N THR A 372 2.09 10.01 -29.26
CA THR A 372 1.21 11.18 -29.45
C THR A 372 1.16 12.05 -28.19
N LEU A 373 1.10 11.43 -27.00
CA LEU A 373 0.99 12.15 -25.73
C LEU A 373 2.32 12.74 -25.25
N LEU A 374 3.44 12.02 -25.45
CA LEU A 374 4.75 12.34 -24.90
C LEU A 374 5.85 12.22 -25.97
N PRO A 375 5.81 13.05 -27.03
CA PRO A 375 6.65 12.86 -28.22
C PRO A 375 8.16 12.90 -27.89
N ARG A 376 8.62 13.82 -27.04
CA ARG A 376 10.06 13.90 -26.69
C ARG A 376 10.51 12.74 -25.81
N ILE A 377 9.72 12.38 -24.82
CA ILE A 377 9.99 11.23 -23.94
C ILE A 377 10.04 9.93 -24.74
N TYR A 378 9.15 9.78 -25.72
CA TYR A 378 9.17 8.66 -26.66
C TYR A 378 10.48 8.58 -27.44
N GLN A 379 10.99 9.69 -28.02
CA GLN A 379 12.28 9.71 -28.73
C GLN A 379 13.44 9.24 -27.83
N ILE A 380 13.46 9.69 -26.57
CA ILE A 380 14.48 9.28 -25.61
C ILE A 380 14.39 7.79 -25.29
N ILE A 381 13.16 7.26 -25.09
CA ILE A 381 12.95 5.83 -24.84
C ILE A 381 13.38 5.00 -26.06
N VAL A 382 13.10 5.45 -27.29
CA VAL A 382 13.57 4.79 -28.52
C VAL A 382 15.10 4.69 -28.54
N GLU A 383 15.81 5.76 -28.21
CA GLU A 383 17.28 5.74 -28.20
C GLU A 383 17.82 4.84 -27.07
N ILE A 384 17.22 4.86 -25.86
CA ILE A 384 17.56 3.92 -24.79
C ILE A 384 17.37 2.48 -25.26
N ASN A 385 16.24 2.18 -25.90
CA ASN A 385 15.94 0.86 -26.44
C ASN A 385 16.95 0.42 -27.51
N ASN A 386 17.30 1.31 -28.45
CA ASN A 386 18.24 1.02 -29.52
C ASN A 386 19.63 0.68 -28.96
N ARG A 387 20.10 1.44 -27.96
CA ARG A 387 21.37 1.20 -27.27
C ARG A 387 21.36 -0.11 -26.50
N LEU A 388 20.27 -0.38 -25.74
CA LEU A 388 20.06 -1.65 -25.05
C LEU A 388 20.13 -2.82 -26.03
N CYS A 389 19.31 -2.81 -27.10
CA CYS A 389 19.26 -3.90 -28.08
C CYS A 389 20.60 -4.12 -28.80
N ARG A 390 21.37 -3.05 -29.05
CA ARG A 390 22.73 -3.15 -29.59
C ARG A 390 23.66 -3.82 -28.58
N GLN A 391 23.63 -3.37 -27.32
CA GLN A 391 24.45 -3.96 -26.25
C GLN A 391 24.15 -5.45 -26.07
N LEU A 392 22.89 -5.85 -26.06
CA LEU A 392 22.46 -7.25 -25.92
C LEU A 392 23.01 -8.13 -27.06
N ARG A 393 22.99 -7.63 -28.31
CA ARG A 393 23.54 -8.35 -29.47
C ARG A 393 25.08 -8.36 -29.50
N ASP A 394 25.70 -7.19 -29.37
CA ASP A 394 27.10 -7.01 -29.66
C ASP A 394 28.01 -7.40 -28.50
N GLN A 395 27.61 -7.16 -27.25
CA GLN A 395 28.40 -7.45 -26.05
C GLN A 395 28.01 -8.79 -25.40
N PHE A 396 26.70 -9.07 -25.31
CA PHE A 396 26.21 -10.29 -24.67
C PHE A 396 25.92 -11.43 -25.65
N HIS A 397 25.99 -11.19 -26.97
CA HIS A 397 25.82 -12.17 -28.03
C HIS A 397 24.47 -12.93 -27.93
N LEU A 398 23.40 -12.27 -27.50
CA LEU A 398 22.09 -12.87 -27.36
C LEU A 398 21.37 -13.01 -28.70
N ASP A 399 20.59 -14.07 -28.82
CA ASP A 399 19.77 -14.32 -30.01
C ASP A 399 18.61 -13.29 -30.14
N GLY A 400 18.04 -13.17 -31.35
CA GLY A 400 17.00 -12.17 -31.64
C GLY A 400 15.73 -12.33 -30.78
N TYR A 401 15.38 -13.56 -30.41
CA TYR A 401 14.20 -13.84 -29.57
C TYR A 401 14.41 -13.34 -28.14
N THR A 402 15.57 -13.60 -27.55
CA THR A 402 15.95 -13.12 -26.24
C THR A 402 16.06 -11.58 -26.21
N VAL A 403 16.66 -10.98 -27.25
CA VAL A 403 16.71 -9.51 -27.40
C VAL A 403 15.29 -8.92 -27.45
N SER A 404 14.35 -9.50 -28.20
CA SER A 404 12.96 -9.06 -28.28
C SER A 404 12.26 -9.10 -26.91
N ARG A 405 12.48 -10.14 -26.11
CA ARG A 405 11.92 -10.23 -24.76
C ARG A 405 12.47 -9.15 -23.82
N MET A 406 13.72 -8.78 -23.95
CA MET A 406 14.39 -7.78 -23.11
C MET A 406 14.21 -6.36 -23.62
N ALA A 407 13.82 -6.17 -24.87
CA ALA A 407 13.58 -4.85 -25.47
C ALA A 407 12.50 -4.07 -24.71
N ILE A 408 12.72 -2.75 -24.57
CA ILE A 408 11.76 -1.81 -23.98
C ILE A 408 10.59 -1.61 -24.93
N ILE A 409 10.88 -1.46 -26.23
CA ILE A 409 9.87 -1.33 -27.29
C ILE A 409 9.92 -2.58 -28.15
N ASP A 410 8.78 -3.27 -28.22
CA ASP A 410 8.61 -4.44 -29.08
C ASP A 410 7.13 -4.62 -29.43
N ASN A 411 6.85 -4.99 -30.67
CA ASN A 411 5.50 -5.25 -31.17
C ASN A 411 4.49 -4.13 -30.79
N HIS A 412 4.81 -2.88 -31.10
CA HIS A 412 3.99 -1.69 -30.82
C HIS A 412 3.64 -1.48 -29.34
N THR A 413 4.46 -2.01 -28.45
CA THR A 413 4.25 -1.96 -27.00
C THR A 413 5.50 -1.45 -26.29
N ILE A 414 5.33 -0.52 -25.34
CA ILE A 414 6.38 -0.03 -24.45
C ILE A 414 6.26 -0.74 -23.11
N ARG A 415 7.31 -1.46 -22.71
CA ARG A 415 7.37 -2.29 -21.49
C ARG A 415 8.07 -1.52 -20.38
N MET A 416 7.29 -1.10 -19.38
CA MET A 416 7.79 -0.20 -18.33
C MET A 416 8.79 -0.89 -17.40
N ALA A 417 8.58 -2.15 -17.05
CA ALA A 417 9.52 -2.90 -16.21
C ALA A 417 10.91 -3.03 -16.88
N ASN A 418 10.95 -3.28 -18.19
CA ASN A 418 12.21 -3.37 -18.93
C ASN A 418 12.96 -2.03 -18.92
N LEU A 419 12.25 -0.91 -19.03
CA LEU A 419 12.82 0.44 -18.90
C LEU A 419 13.35 0.69 -17.46
N CYS A 420 12.60 0.30 -16.43
CA CYS A 420 13.04 0.39 -15.04
C CYS A 420 14.33 -0.37 -14.78
N ILE A 421 14.42 -1.64 -15.21
CA ILE A 421 15.59 -2.48 -15.01
C ILE A 421 16.80 -1.90 -15.75
N THR A 422 16.57 -1.40 -16.98
CA THR A 422 17.65 -0.82 -17.80
C THR A 422 18.21 0.44 -17.17
N GLY A 423 17.35 1.34 -16.68
CA GLY A 423 17.73 2.66 -16.16
C GLY A 423 18.05 2.70 -14.66
N SER A 424 18.01 1.58 -13.95
CA SER A 424 18.28 1.51 -12.51
C SER A 424 19.57 0.74 -12.21
N HIS A 425 20.30 1.17 -11.16
CA HIS A 425 21.47 0.42 -10.67
C HIS A 425 21.07 -0.78 -9.79
N SER A 426 19.89 -0.76 -9.21
CA SER A 426 19.36 -1.82 -8.34
C SER A 426 17.89 -2.10 -8.62
N VAL A 427 17.53 -3.38 -8.58
CA VAL A 427 16.17 -3.92 -8.71
C VAL A 427 15.93 -4.85 -7.54
N ASN A 428 14.88 -4.64 -6.76
CA ASN A 428 14.59 -5.54 -5.65
C ASN A 428 13.16 -6.08 -5.69
N GLY A 429 13.02 -7.30 -5.18
CA GLY A 429 11.75 -7.87 -4.77
C GLY A 429 11.44 -7.53 -3.31
N VAL A 430 10.24 -7.92 -2.85
CA VAL A 430 9.65 -7.51 -1.56
C VAL A 430 9.42 -8.66 -0.58
N SER A 431 9.88 -9.85 -0.93
CA SER A 431 10.05 -11.04 -0.09
C SER A 431 11.11 -11.95 -0.72
N THR A 432 11.66 -12.87 0.04
CA THR A 432 12.67 -13.82 -0.46
C THR A 432 12.12 -14.63 -1.63
N LEU A 433 10.91 -15.19 -1.50
CA LEU A 433 10.25 -15.95 -2.57
C LEU A 433 10.05 -15.10 -3.82
N HIS A 434 9.52 -13.87 -3.66
CA HIS A 434 9.32 -12.95 -4.77
C HIS A 434 10.64 -12.63 -5.48
N SER A 435 11.69 -12.31 -4.73
CA SER A 435 13.00 -12.00 -5.30
C SER A 435 13.59 -13.18 -6.08
N ASN A 436 13.34 -14.41 -5.65
CA ASN A 436 13.74 -15.62 -6.39
C ASN A 436 12.91 -15.78 -7.68
N ILE A 437 11.60 -15.54 -7.64
CA ILE A 437 10.74 -15.55 -8.84
C ILE A 437 11.22 -14.50 -9.87
N LEU A 438 11.62 -13.30 -9.43
CA LEU A 438 12.20 -12.30 -10.33
C LEU A 438 13.45 -12.79 -11.04
N LYS A 439 14.36 -13.48 -10.32
CA LYS A 439 15.63 -14.00 -10.84
C LYS A 439 15.46 -15.24 -11.74
N GLU A 440 14.56 -16.14 -11.34
CA GLU A 440 14.43 -17.46 -11.97
C GLU A 440 13.40 -17.47 -13.11
N SER A 441 12.44 -16.55 -13.11
CA SER A 441 11.33 -16.51 -14.05
C SER A 441 11.14 -15.11 -14.68
N LEU A 442 10.56 -14.15 -13.95
CA LEU A 442 10.00 -12.93 -14.51
C LEU A 442 11.03 -12.05 -15.23
N PHE A 443 12.23 -11.90 -14.66
CA PHE A 443 13.34 -11.11 -15.20
C PHE A 443 14.61 -11.93 -15.40
N HIS A 444 14.44 -13.23 -15.63
CA HIS A 444 15.53 -14.18 -15.75
C HIS A 444 16.62 -13.76 -16.77
N ASP A 445 16.22 -13.27 -17.93
CA ASP A 445 17.18 -12.86 -18.97
C ASP A 445 18.03 -11.67 -18.51
N PHE A 446 17.43 -10.69 -17.82
CA PHE A 446 18.17 -9.58 -17.22
C PHE A 446 19.09 -10.05 -16.08
N TYR A 447 18.58 -10.96 -15.23
CA TYR A 447 19.38 -11.53 -14.15
C TYR A 447 20.64 -12.26 -14.65
N LYS A 448 20.53 -13.01 -15.75
CA LYS A 448 21.67 -13.71 -16.35
C LYS A 448 22.82 -12.78 -16.74
N ILE A 449 22.52 -11.58 -17.25
CA ILE A 449 23.53 -10.65 -17.72
C ILE A 449 23.97 -9.63 -16.67
N GLN A 450 23.12 -9.30 -15.69
CA GLN A 450 23.35 -8.31 -14.65
C GLN A 450 22.88 -8.79 -13.26
N PRO A 451 23.40 -9.94 -12.76
CA PRO A 451 22.92 -10.55 -11.50
C PRO A 451 23.12 -9.62 -10.29
N TYR A 452 24.13 -8.75 -10.32
CA TYR A 452 24.47 -7.80 -9.27
C TYR A 452 23.38 -6.75 -9.01
N LYS A 453 22.48 -6.49 -9.98
CA LYS A 453 21.37 -5.55 -9.80
C LYS A 453 20.25 -6.10 -8.92
N PHE A 454 20.07 -7.43 -8.86
CA PHE A 454 18.90 -8.06 -8.27
C PHE A 454 19.09 -8.40 -6.79
N GLN A 455 18.31 -7.73 -5.95
CA GLN A 455 18.39 -7.83 -4.50
C GLN A 455 17.03 -8.22 -3.89
N ASN A 456 17.03 -8.46 -2.59
CA ASN A 456 15.82 -8.62 -1.79
C ASN A 456 15.81 -7.60 -0.65
N VAL A 457 14.67 -6.94 -0.46
CA VAL A 457 14.34 -6.28 0.80
C VAL A 457 12.93 -6.71 1.17
N THR A 458 12.83 -7.61 2.12
CA THR A 458 11.52 -8.07 2.62
C THR A 458 10.76 -6.90 3.21
N ASN A 459 9.48 -6.76 2.86
CA ASN A 459 8.63 -5.70 3.35
C ASN A 459 8.62 -5.62 4.88
N GLY A 460 8.25 -4.45 5.39
CA GLY A 460 8.04 -4.19 6.79
C GLY A 460 6.91 -3.20 7.03
N ILE A 461 6.42 -3.17 8.26
CA ILE A 461 5.32 -2.30 8.70
C ILE A 461 5.82 -1.27 9.73
N ALA A 462 5.11 -0.14 9.87
CA ALA A 462 5.33 0.82 10.95
C ALA A 462 4.82 0.23 12.27
N SER A 463 5.66 -0.57 12.94
CA SER A 463 5.24 -1.42 14.07
C SER A 463 4.66 -0.60 15.22
N ARG A 464 5.14 0.61 15.48
CA ARG A 464 4.58 1.49 16.52
C ARG A 464 3.15 1.91 16.20
N ARG A 465 2.82 2.18 14.93
CA ARG A 465 1.42 2.45 14.53
C ARG A 465 0.53 1.22 14.77
N TRP A 466 1.00 0.04 14.37
CA TRP A 466 0.22 -1.21 14.43
C TRP A 466 0.26 -1.92 15.79
N LEU A 467 1.05 -1.42 16.75
CA LEU A 467 1.10 -1.90 18.12
C LEU A 467 0.77 -0.77 19.12
N TYR A 468 1.66 0.21 19.27
CA TYR A 468 1.51 1.27 20.30
C TYR A 468 0.25 2.11 20.11
N GLN A 469 -0.05 2.51 18.86
CA GLN A 469 -1.21 3.36 18.56
C GLN A 469 -2.51 2.58 18.45
N SER A 470 -2.49 1.36 17.90
CA SER A 470 -3.69 0.57 17.65
C SER A 470 -4.02 -0.44 18.75
N ASN A 471 -3.04 -0.92 19.52
CA ASN A 471 -3.22 -1.89 20.60
C ASN A 471 -2.45 -1.50 21.87
N PRO A 472 -2.82 -0.38 22.53
CA PRO A 472 -2.11 0.10 23.71
C PRO A 472 -2.13 -0.92 24.86
N ARG A 473 -3.18 -1.77 24.98
CA ARG A 473 -3.25 -2.83 25.99
C ARG A 473 -2.12 -3.84 25.83
N LEU A 474 -1.89 -4.33 24.62
CA LEU A 474 -0.80 -5.27 24.32
C LEU A 474 0.56 -4.58 24.45
N ASN A 475 0.71 -3.36 23.96
CA ASN A 475 1.94 -2.59 24.05
C ASN A 475 2.38 -2.39 25.52
N ASN A 476 1.45 -2.01 26.39
CA ASN A 476 1.73 -1.83 27.82
C ASN A 476 2.11 -3.14 28.50
N PHE A 477 1.40 -4.22 28.18
CA PHE A 477 1.73 -5.54 28.72
C PHE A 477 3.12 -6.02 28.27
N ILE A 478 3.51 -5.79 27.01
CA ILE A 478 4.88 -6.08 26.56
C ILE A 478 5.90 -5.23 27.33
N LYS A 479 5.63 -3.94 27.58
CA LYS A 479 6.49 -3.08 28.40
C LYS A 479 6.67 -3.61 29.84
N GLU A 480 5.62 -4.15 30.44
CA GLU A 480 5.70 -4.79 31.78
C GLU A 480 6.62 -6.01 31.78
N LEU A 481 6.66 -6.79 30.69
CA LEU A 481 7.44 -8.02 30.61
C LEU A 481 8.92 -7.79 30.26
N ILE A 482 9.21 -6.88 29.33
CA ILE A 482 10.55 -6.74 28.73
C ILE A 482 11.08 -5.29 28.69
N GLY A 483 10.38 -4.34 29.34
CA GLY A 483 10.72 -2.91 29.26
C GLY A 483 10.33 -2.28 27.94
N ASP A 484 10.71 -1.02 27.72
CA ASP A 484 10.29 -0.21 26.56
C ASP A 484 11.31 -0.14 25.42
N GLY A 485 12.45 -0.82 25.54
CA GLY A 485 13.51 -0.83 24.52
C GLY A 485 13.06 -1.29 23.14
N PHE A 486 12.05 -2.17 23.05
CA PHE A 486 11.48 -2.62 21.79
C PHE A 486 10.82 -1.47 20.99
N MET A 487 10.42 -0.38 21.63
CA MET A 487 9.87 0.78 20.93
C MET A 487 10.88 1.46 19.99
N HIS A 488 12.18 1.33 20.28
CA HIS A 488 13.29 1.83 19.46
C HIS A 488 13.94 0.74 18.61
N ASP A 489 13.88 -0.51 19.06
CA ASP A 489 14.42 -1.68 18.36
C ASP A 489 13.48 -2.88 18.47
N MET A 490 12.64 -3.06 17.45
CA MET A 490 11.63 -4.12 17.41
C MET A 490 12.21 -5.55 17.50
N SER A 491 13.50 -5.76 17.24
CA SER A 491 14.15 -7.06 17.41
C SER A 491 14.11 -7.54 18.86
N GLN A 492 13.99 -6.63 19.82
CA GLN A 492 13.88 -6.94 21.25
C GLN A 492 12.57 -7.64 21.62
N LEU A 493 11.55 -7.66 20.75
CA LEU A 493 10.35 -8.48 20.98
C LEU A 493 10.68 -9.97 21.19
N LYS A 494 11.81 -10.47 20.69
CA LYS A 494 12.30 -11.82 20.95
C LYS A 494 12.53 -12.12 22.44
N GLN A 495 12.70 -11.10 23.27
CA GLN A 495 12.79 -11.26 24.72
C GLN A 495 11.48 -11.77 25.36
N LEU A 496 10.38 -11.82 24.59
CA LEU A 496 9.14 -12.47 25.01
C LEU A 496 9.20 -14.01 24.99
N LEU A 497 10.09 -14.61 24.20
CA LEU A 497 10.16 -16.08 24.03
C LEU A 497 10.32 -16.87 25.35
N PRO A 498 11.09 -16.42 26.37
CA PRO A 498 11.14 -17.11 27.68
C PRO A 498 9.77 -17.26 28.34
N PHE A 499 8.82 -16.39 28.07
CA PHE A 499 7.47 -16.42 28.67
C PHE A 499 6.48 -17.32 27.90
N GLN A 500 6.90 -18.01 26.82
CA GLN A 500 6.01 -18.77 25.94
C GLN A 500 5.23 -19.92 26.62
N ASN A 501 5.65 -20.36 27.80
CA ASN A 501 4.98 -21.39 28.60
C ASN A 501 4.40 -20.84 29.92
N ASP A 502 4.40 -19.52 30.11
CA ASP A 502 3.89 -18.89 31.34
C ASP A 502 2.35 -18.76 31.26
N LYS A 503 1.67 -19.43 32.22
CA LYS A 503 0.20 -19.45 32.27
C LYS A 503 -0.41 -18.08 32.60
N GLN A 504 0.30 -17.23 33.36
CA GLN A 504 -0.20 -15.89 33.72
C GLN A 504 -0.13 -14.97 32.46
N VAL A 505 0.96 -15.11 31.71
CA VAL A 505 1.11 -14.38 30.42
C VAL A 505 0.02 -14.82 29.44
N HIS A 506 -0.26 -16.12 29.32
CA HIS A 506 -1.33 -16.63 28.45
C HIS A 506 -2.71 -16.08 28.84
N GLU A 507 -3.03 -16.07 30.13
CA GLU A 507 -4.31 -15.54 30.61
C GLU A 507 -4.42 -14.03 30.34
N GLN A 508 -3.35 -13.27 30.50
CA GLN A 508 -3.36 -11.83 30.20
C GLN A 508 -3.52 -11.54 28.71
N LEU A 509 -2.84 -12.31 27.83
CA LEU A 509 -3.04 -12.20 26.38
C LEU A 509 -4.48 -12.46 25.99
N ARG A 510 -5.12 -13.49 26.57
CA ARG A 510 -6.53 -13.82 26.35
C ARG A 510 -7.45 -12.67 26.76
N LYS A 511 -7.22 -12.05 27.93
CA LYS A 511 -7.99 -10.89 28.41
C LYS A 511 -7.84 -9.69 27.49
N ILE A 512 -6.61 -9.39 27.06
CA ILE A 512 -6.34 -8.29 26.12
C ILE A 512 -7.08 -8.53 24.81
N LYS A 513 -6.99 -9.74 24.24
CA LYS A 513 -7.68 -10.10 23.01
C LYS A 513 -9.20 -9.93 23.14
N LEU A 514 -9.80 -10.42 24.21
CA LEU A 514 -11.22 -10.30 24.45
C LEU A 514 -11.68 -8.83 24.57
N ALA A 515 -10.91 -7.99 25.26
CA ALA A 515 -11.21 -6.57 25.40
C ALA A 515 -11.16 -5.84 24.02
N ASN A 516 -10.17 -6.18 23.19
CA ASN A 516 -10.07 -5.62 21.83
C ASN A 516 -11.25 -6.11 20.92
N LYS A 517 -11.69 -7.36 21.09
CA LYS A 517 -12.88 -7.90 20.39
C LYS A 517 -14.15 -7.16 20.82
N GLN A 518 -14.30 -6.86 22.11
CA GLN A 518 -15.44 -6.09 22.63
C GLN A 518 -15.50 -4.68 22.02
N ASP A 519 -14.34 -3.99 21.91
CA ASP A 519 -14.28 -2.67 21.25
C ASP A 519 -14.72 -2.76 19.78
N PHE A 520 -14.24 -3.78 19.06
CA PHE A 520 -14.62 -4.00 17.67
C PHE A 520 -16.12 -4.33 17.52
N VAL A 521 -16.68 -5.18 18.39
CA VAL A 521 -18.11 -5.52 18.40
C VAL A 521 -18.95 -4.28 18.65
N ALA A 522 -18.56 -3.42 19.59
CA ALA A 522 -19.25 -2.16 19.86
C ALA A 522 -19.27 -1.25 18.63
N TYR A 523 -18.15 -1.11 17.95
CA TYR A 523 -18.03 -0.35 16.70
C TYR A 523 -18.95 -0.90 15.60
N VAL A 524 -18.92 -2.22 15.35
CA VAL A 524 -19.77 -2.84 14.30
C VAL A 524 -21.25 -2.66 14.63
N LYS A 525 -21.64 -2.85 15.88
CA LYS A 525 -23.03 -2.64 16.32
C LYS A 525 -23.49 -1.21 16.08
N GLU A 526 -22.67 -0.22 16.42
CA GLU A 526 -22.98 1.19 16.25
C GLU A 526 -23.13 1.59 14.77
N HIS A 527 -22.24 1.10 13.90
CA HIS A 527 -22.17 1.54 12.51
C HIS A 527 -23.01 0.70 11.53
N THR A 528 -23.28 -0.56 11.84
CA THR A 528 -23.98 -1.48 10.95
C THR A 528 -25.27 -2.07 11.56
N GLY A 529 -25.47 -1.93 12.85
CA GLY A 529 -26.57 -2.57 13.61
C GLY A 529 -26.36 -4.08 13.82
N GLN A 530 -25.30 -4.69 13.30
CA GLN A 530 -25.05 -6.13 13.45
C GLN A 530 -24.56 -6.46 14.85
N VAL A 531 -25.05 -7.58 15.39
CA VAL A 531 -24.61 -8.11 16.69
C VAL A 531 -23.67 -9.27 16.46
N ILE A 532 -22.49 -9.21 17.10
CA ILE A 532 -21.43 -10.22 17.03
C ILE A 532 -21.16 -10.73 18.45
N ASP A 533 -20.98 -12.05 18.60
CA ASP A 533 -20.51 -12.62 19.87
C ASP A 533 -18.99 -12.43 19.99
N PRO A 534 -18.48 -11.66 20.99
CA PRO A 534 -17.05 -11.50 21.19
C PRO A 534 -16.33 -12.79 21.61
N ASN A 535 -17.06 -13.85 21.97
CA ASN A 535 -16.47 -15.15 22.33
C ASN A 535 -16.30 -16.08 21.09
N SER A 536 -16.94 -15.77 19.94
CA SER A 536 -16.72 -16.51 18.71
C SER A 536 -15.28 -16.28 18.21
N VAL A 537 -14.72 -17.21 17.42
CA VAL A 537 -13.41 -17.00 16.80
C VAL A 537 -13.51 -15.92 15.72
N PHE A 538 -12.65 -14.90 15.77
CA PHE A 538 -12.59 -13.87 14.73
C PHE A 538 -11.60 -14.29 13.64
N ASP A 539 -12.16 -14.74 12.52
CA ASP A 539 -11.47 -15.14 11.32
C ASP A 539 -11.49 -14.01 10.29
N VAL A 540 -10.31 -13.50 9.92
CA VAL A 540 -10.19 -12.20 9.25
C VAL A 540 -9.50 -12.33 7.91
N GLN A 541 -10.20 -11.93 6.84
CA GLN A 541 -9.67 -11.79 5.49
C GLN A 541 -9.94 -10.37 4.96
N VAL A 542 -9.04 -9.44 5.25
CA VAL A 542 -9.16 -8.03 4.86
C VAL A 542 -8.03 -7.63 3.92
N LYS A 543 -8.36 -7.50 2.64
CA LYS A 543 -7.45 -7.17 1.53
C LYS A 543 -8.27 -6.82 0.29
N ARG A 544 -7.65 -6.15 -0.71
CA ARG A 544 -8.33 -5.91 -2.00
C ARG A 544 -8.96 -7.19 -2.51
N LEU A 545 -10.15 -7.09 -3.10
CA LEU A 545 -10.77 -8.26 -3.71
C LEU A 545 -10.14 -8.50 -5.08
N HIS A 546 -9.54 -9.66 -5.21
CA HIS A 546 -9.00 -10.18 -6.44
C HIS A 546 -9.03 -11.71 -6.40
N GLU A 547 -9.30 -12.35 -7.54
CA GLU A 547 -9.44 -13.81 -7.59
C GLU A 547 -8.20 -14.56 -7.08
N TYR A 548 -6.96 -14.05 -7.33
CA TYR A 548 -5.75 -14.70 -6.83
C TYR A 548 -5.62 -14.73 -5.30
N LYS A 549 -6.28 -13.78 -4.58
CA LYS A 549 -6.33 -13.73 -3.11
C LYS A 549 -7.34 -14.72 -2.53
N ARG A 550 -8.14 -15.32 -3.37
CA ARG A 550 -9.05 -16.45 -3.13
C ARG A 550 -10.08 -16.22 -2.00
N GLN A 551 -10.68 -15.02 -1.88
CA GLN A 551 -11.80 -14.80 -0.97
C GLN A 551 -12.95 -15.78 -1.23
N HIS A 552 -13.14 -16.21 -2.47
CA HIS A 552 -14.12 -17.23 -2.85
C HIS A 552 -13.76 -18.65 -2.37
N LEU A 553 -12.48 -18.96 -2.10
CA LEU A 553 -12.09 -20.21 -1.42
C LEU A 553 -12.61 -20.21 0.03
N ASN A 554 -12.42 -19.11 0.75
CA ASN A 554 -12.95 -18.95 2.10
C ASN A 554 -14.48 -19.02 2.10
N ALA A 555 -15.15 -18.31 1.18
CA ALA A 555 -16.62 -18.34 1.05
C ALA A 555 -17.15 -19.74 0.69
N LEU A 556 -16.45 -20.49 -0.19
CA LEU A 556 -16.78 -21.89 -0.53
C LEU A 556 -16.68 -22.79 0.72
N HIS A 557 -15.65 -22.61 1.54
CA HIS A 557 -15.50 -23.33 2.80
C HIS A 557 -16.63 -22.99 3.78
N ILE A 558 -16.97 -21.72 3.97
CA ILE A 558 -18.08 -21.30 4.83
C ILE A 558 -19.40 -21.96 4.36
N LEU A 559 -19.63 -22.00 3.05
CA LEU A 559 -20.80 -22.68 2.48
C LEU A 559 -20.77 -24.20 2.75
N SER A 560 -19.60 -24.84 2.74
CA SER A 560 -19.47 -26.26 3.11
C SER A 560 -19.81 -26.52 4.59
N LEU A 561 -19.40 -25.62 5.50
CA LEU A 561 -19.79 -25.67 6.90
C LEU A 561 -21.28 -25.47 7.11
N TYR A 562 -21.90 -24.54 6.36
CA TYR A 562 -23.36 -24.38 6.34
C TYR A 562 -24.05 -25.68 5.94
N ASN A 563 -23.61 -26.35 4.87
CA ASN A 563 -24.16 -27.62 4.41
C ASN A 563 -23.94 -28.76 5.43
N GLU A 564 -22.80 -28.80 6.11
CA GLU A 564 -22.50 -29.72 7.19
C GLU A 564 -23.50 -29.57 8.35
N LEU A 565 -23.78 -28.34 8.81
CA LEU A 565 -24.76 -28.05 9.84
C LEU A 565 -26.18 -28.39 9.41
N LYS A 566 -26.53 -28.24 8.13
CA LYS A 566 -27.85 -28.63 7.60
C LYS A 566 -28.07 -30.14 7.62
N THR A 567 -27.02 -30.93 7.43
CA THR A 567 -27.06 -32.38 7.44
C THR A 567 -26.84 -32.98 8.84
N ASN A 568 -26.02 -32.33 9.65
CA ASN A 568 -25.76 -32.71 11.04
C ASN A 568 -25.82 -31.46 11.96
N PRO A 569 -27.00 -31.13 12.52
CA PRO A 569 -27.18 -29.97 13.40
C PRO A 569 -26.37 -30.03 14.72
N HIS A 570 -25.79 -31.18 15.04
CA HIS A 570 -24.94 -31.38 16.22
C HIS A 570 -23.47 -31.54 15.86
N ALA A 571 -23.06 -31.12 14.66
CA ALA A 571 -21.64 -31.07 14.30
C ALA A 571 -20.86 -30.20 15.29
N ASP A 572 -19.70 -30.68 15.74
CA ASP A 572 -18.83 -29.97 16.67
C ASP A 572 -18.04 -28.89 15.91
N ILE A 573 -18.71 -27.78 15.60
CA ILE A 573 -18.16 -26.63 14.89
C ILE A 573 -18.06 -25.47 15.89
N GLN A 574 -16.84 -25.00 16.12
CA GLN A 574 -16.56 -23.84 16.97
C GLN A 574 -17.24 -22.57 16.40
N PRO A 575 -18.03 -21.84 17.21
CA PRO A 575 -18.63 -20.59 16.78
C PRO A 575 -17.59 -19.62 16.20
N THR A 576 -17.79 -19.20 14.95
CA THR A 576 -16.82 -18.40 14.20
C THR A 576 -17.50 -17.22 13.50
N THR A 577 -16.91 -16.05 13.67
CA THR A 577 -17.26 -14.83 12.92
C THR A 577 -16.23 -14.60 11.84
N PHE A 578 -16.64 -14.76 10.59
CA PHE A 578 -15.83 -14.51 9.40
C PHE A 578 -15.95 -13.04 9.02
N ILE A 579 -14.84 -12.33 9.07
CA ILE A 579 -14.80 -10.88 8.84
C ILE A 579 -14.07 -10.61 7.52
N PHE A 580 -14.85 -10.10 6.56
CA PHE A 580 -14.33 -9.67 5.26
C PHE A 580 -14.31 -8.15 5.19
N GLY A 581 -13.30 -7.62 4.50
CA GLY A 581 -13.20 -6.21 4.16
C GLY A 581 -12.38 -6.06 2.87
N ALA A 582 -13.03 -5.66 1.79
CA ALA A 582 -12.41 -5.65 0.48
C ALA A 582 -13.08 -4.63 -0.45
N LYS A 583 -12.27 -3.91 -1.23
CA LYS A 583 -12.74 -3.12 -2.37
C LYS A 583 -12.34 -3.84 -3.66
N ALA A 584 -13.28 -4.01 -4.59
CA ALA A 584 -13.02 -4.49 -5.94
C ALA A 584 -12.73 -3.29 -6.86
N ALA A 585 -11.86 -3.45 -7.86
CA ALA A 585 -11.71 -2.45 -8.90
C ALA A 585 -13.06 -2.22 -9.61
N PRO A 586 -13.43 -0.97 -9.95
CA PRO A 586 -14.77 -0.66 -10.50
C PRO A 586 -15.15 -1.47 -11.73
N GLY A 587 -14.19 -1.78 -12.60
CA GLY A 587 -14.39 -2.57 -13.82
C GLY A 587 -14.24 -4.08 -13.64
N TYR A 588 -13.93 -4.59 -12.46
CA TYR A 588 -13.68 -6.01 -12.22
C TYR A 588 -14.97 -6.72 -11.78
N TYR A 589 -15.78 -7.12 -12.75
CA TYR A 589 -17.12 -7.66 -12.50
C TYR A 589 -17.10 -8.97 -11.69
N MET A 590 -16.19 -9.92 -11.98
CA MET A 590 -16.07 -11.16 -11.20
C MET A 590 -15.78 -10.88 -9.72
N ALA A 591 -14.90 -9.92 -9.43
CA ALA A 591 -14.62 -9.50 -8.06
C ALA A 591 -15.86 -8.93 -7.36
N LYS A 592 -16.67 -8.12 -8.07
CA LYS A 592 -17.94 -7.61 -7.54
C LYS A 592 -18.95 -8.72 -7.29
N GLN A 593 -19.00 -9.73 -8.14
CA GLN A 593 -19.84 -10.92 -7.92
C GLN A 593 -19.40 -11.70 -6.67
N ILE A 594 -18.10 -11.82 -6.41
CA ILE A 594 -17.60 -12.48 -5.20
C ILE A 594 -18.02 -11.70 -3.95
N ILE A 595 -17.99 -10.36 -3.98
CA ILE A 595 -18.53 -9.53 -2.88
C ILE A 595 -20.01 -9.85 -2.65
N LYS A 596 -20.80 -9.81 -3.71
CA LYS A 596 -22.25 -10.11 -3.63
C LYS A 596 -22.49 -11.51 -3.10
N PHE A 597 -21.72 -12.51 -3.56
CA PHE A 597 -21.81 -13.89 -3.06
C PHE A 597 -21.55 -13.98 -1.54
N ILE A 598 -20.47 -13.36 -1.05
CA ILE A 598 -20.15 -13.33 0.39
C ILE A 598 -21.29 -12.69 1.19
N CYS A 599 -21.83 -11.57 0.71
CA CYS A 599 -22.95 -10.87 1.37
C CYS A 599 -24.25 -11.71 1.36
N SER A 600 -24.56 -12.38 0.25
CA SER A 600 -25.74 -13.26 0.12
C SER A 600 -25.61 -14.51 0.99
N LEU A 601 -24.40 -15.08 1.07
CA LEU A 601 -24.12 -16.21 1.98
C LEU A 601 -24.30 -15.78 3.45
N GLY A 602 -23.84 -14.61 3.82
CA GLY A 602 -24.06 -14.06 5.17
C GLY A 602 -25.54 -13.90 5.50
N LYS A 603 -26.34 -13.38 4.54
CA LYS A 603 -27.79 -13.28 4.68
C LYS A 603 -28.48 -14.65 4.81
N MET A 604 -28.01 -15.66 4.06
CA MET A 604 -28.52 -17.03 4.14
C MET A 604 -28.27 -17.63 5.53
N ILE A 605 -27.04 -17.49 6.05
CA ILE A 605 -26.67 -17.99 7.38
C ILE A 605 -27.49 -17.30 8.49
N GLU A 606 -27.63 -15.98 8.43
CA GLU A 606 -28.33 -15.16 9.44
C GLU A 606 -29.83 -15.53 9.54
N ASN A 607 -30.44 -15.87 8.41
CA ASN A 607 -31.86 -16.22 8.36
C ASN A 607 -32.16 -17.68 8.74
N ASP A 608 -31.11 -18.50 8.94
CA ASP A 608 -31.27 -19.91 9.28
C ASP A 608 -31.00 -20.17 10.78
N PRO A 609 -32.05 -20.55 11.56
CA PRO A 609 -31.91 -20.83 12.99
C PRO A 609 -30.91 -21.93 13.36
N GLN A 610 -30.60 -22.85 12.41
CA GLN A 610 -29.64 -23.94 12.68
C GLN A 610 -28.18 -23.48 12.56
N THR A 611 -27.92 -22.34 11.91
CA THR A 611 -26.53 -21.93 11.58
C THR A 611 -26.11 -20.58 12.15
N ARG A 612 -27.08 -19.64 12.35
CA ARG A 612 -26.82 -18.24 12.73
C ARG A 612 -26.06 -18.04 14.06
N ASP A 613 -26.19 -18.99 15.00
CA ASP A 613 -25.53 -18.92 16.31
C ASP A 613 -24.13 -19.55 16.28
N ILE A 614 -23.77 -20.26 15.18
CA ILE A 614 -22.49 -20.93 14.99
C ILE A 614 -21.62 -20.22 13.94
N LEU A 615 -22.24 -19.81 12.83
CA LEU A 615 -21.57 -19.13 11.74
C LEU A 615 -22.07 -17.68 11.62
N LYS A 616 -21.17 -16.74 11.47
CA LYS A 616 -21.48 -15.34 11.19
C LYS A 616 -20.58 -14.78 10.12
N ILE A 617 -21.14 -14.07 9.15
CA ILE A 617 -20.33 -13.29 8.19
C ILE A 617 -20.56 -11.81 8.43
N VAL A 618 -19.46 -11.07 8.57
CA VAL A 618 -19.44 -9.61 8.64
C VAL A 618 -18.65 -9.08 7.44
N TYR A 619 -19.31 -8.33 6.58
CA TYR A 619 -18.65 -7.62 5.49
C TYR A 619 -18.48 -6.15 5.88
N LEU A 620 -17.22 -5.72 6.05
CA LEU A 620 -16.89 -4.35 6.44
C LEU A 620 -16.90 -3.44 5.21
N GLU A 621 -17.89 -2.55 5.14
CA GLU A 621 -17.94 -1.51 4.13
C GLU A 621 -16.77 -0.54 4.27
N ASP A 622 -16.26 -0.08 3.16
CA ASP A 622 -15.24 0.98 3.09
C ASP A 622 -14.02 0.71 3.99
N TYR A 623 -13.53 -0.54 3.98
CA TYR A 623 -12.36 -0.93 4.75
C TYR A 623 -11.16 -0.01 4.45
N ARG A 624 -10.60 0.59 5.49
CA ARG A 624 -9.56 1.61 5.45
C ARG A 624 -8.61 1.51 6.65
N VAL A 625 -7.57 2.35 6.71
CA VAL A 625 -6.54 2.31 7.77
C VAL A 625 -7.15 2.41 9.17
N THR A 626 -8.05 3.36 9.40
CA THR A 626 -8.71 3.55 10.72
C THR A 626 -9.44 2.29 11.18
N LEU A 627 -10.20 1.67 10.28
CA LEU A 627 -10.93 0.44 10.60
C LEU A 627 -9.97 -0.76 10.81
N SER A 628 -8.87 -0.80 10.06
CA SER A 628 -7.85 -1.84 10.27
C SER A 628 -7.12 -1.70 11.60
N GLU A 629 -6.89 -0.49 12.09
CA GLU A 629 -6.29 -0.25 13.42
C GLU A 629 -7.16 -0.79 14.57
N LEU A 630 -8.48 -0.83 14.39
CA LEU A 630 -9.43 -1.41 15.35
C LEU A 630 -9.53 -2.94 15.21
N LEU A 631 -9.53 -3.45 13.96
CA LEU A 631 -9.73 -4.87 13.69
C LEU A 631 -8.50 -5.74 13.95
N MET A 632 -7.29 -5.27 13.61
CA MET A 632 -6.06 -6.07 13.75
C MET A 632 -5.84 -6.55 15.19
N PRO A 633 -6.02 -5.72 16.25
CA PRO A 633 -5.95 -6.16 17.65
C PRO A 633 -7.00 -7.20 18.05
N ALA A 634 -8.17 -7.18 17.42
CA ALA A 634 -9.28 -8.09 17.70
C ALA A 634 -9.18 -9.45 17.00
N SER A 635 -8.32 -9.59 16.01
CA SER A 635 -8.23 -10.77 15.12
C SER A 635 -7.56 -11.96 15.80
N GLU A 636 -8.07 -13.18 15.56
CA GLU A 636 -7.50 -14.44 16.05
C GLU A 636 -6.91 -15.27 14.92
N ILE A 637 -7.56 -15.30 13.76
CA ILE A 637 -7.10 -15.98 12.56
C ILE A 637 -6.83 -14.94 11.45
N SER A 638 -5.70 -15.09 10.80
CA SER A 638 -5.22 -14.28 9.68
C SER A 638 -5.26 -15.11 8.40
N GLU A 639 -6.23 -14.83 7.51
CA GLU A 639 -6.39 -15.53 6.24
C GLU A 639 -5.47 -14.98 5.16
N GLN A 640 -4.43 -15.77 4.82
CA GLN A 640 -3.39 -15.42 3.84
C GLN A 640 -3.29 -16.52 2.78
N ILE A 641 -4.38 -16.70 2.04
CA ILE A 641 -4.70 -17.89 1.26
C ILE A 641 -4.56 -17.72 -0.26
N SER A 642 -3.73 -16.81 -0.73
CA SER A 642 -3.41 -16.66 -2.16
C SER A 642 -2.91 -17.98 -2.77
N LEU A 643 -3.05 -18.17 -4.08
CA LEU A 643 -2.40 -19.28 -4.75
C LEU A 643 -0.88 -19.11 -4.66
N ALA A 644 -0.15 -20.16 -4.31
CA ALA A 644 1.31 -20.08 -4.17
C ALA A 644 1.98 -19.55 -5.45
N GLY A 645 2.86 -18.57 -5.29
CA GLY A 645 3.53 -17.87 -6.39
C GLY A 645 2.73 -16.70 -6.98
N THR A 646 1.69 -16.18 -6.30
CA THR A 646 0.89 -15.05 -6.82
C THR A 646 0.92 -13.80 -5.94
N GLU A 647 1.15 -13.92 -4.63
CA GLU A 647 1.31 -12.78 -3.72
C GLU A 647 2.79 -12.45 -3.55
N ALA A 648 3.23 -11.27 -3.96
CA ALA A 648 4.64 -10.88 -3.87
C ALA A 648 5.16 -10.84 -2.42
N SER A 649 4.38 -10.35 -1.49
CA SER A 649 4.74 -10.29 -0.07
C SER A 649 3.52 -10.36 0.83
N GLY A 650 2.59 -9.40 0.71
CA GLY A 650 1.61 -9.07 1.73
C GLY A 650 2.23 -8.26 2.87
N THR A 651 1.40 -7.45 3.54
CA THR A 651 1.76 -6.73 4.77
C THR A 651 0.68 -6.86 5.84
N GLY A 652 -0.52 -7.28 5.47
CA GLY A 652 -1.59 -7.61 6.41
C GLY A 652 -1.23 -8.76 7.34
N ASN A 653 -0.54 -9.78 6.81
CA ASN A 653 0.02 -10.89 7.56
C ASN A 653 0.95 -10.42 8.70
N MET A 654 1.83 -9.44 8.44
CA MET A 654 2.78 -8.90 9.43
C MET A 654 2.06 -8.12 10.55
N LYS A 655 1.02 -7.34 10.21
CA LYS A 655 0.21 -6.57 11.17
C LYS A 655 -0.58 -7.50 12.10
N LEU A 656 -1.21 -8.53 11.53
CA LEU A 656 -1.97 -9.54 12.26
C LEU A 656 -1.05 -10.37 13.15
N MET A 657 0.13 -10.79 12.67
CA MET A 657 1.17 -11.47 13.43
C MET A 657 1.62 -10.66 14.66
N LEU A 658 1.91 -9.36 14.48
CA LEU A 658 2.32 -8.46 15.57
C LEU A 658 1.23 -8.34 16.64
N ASN A 659 -0.04 -8.51 16.29
CA ASN A 659 -1.18 -8.49 17.19
C ASN A 659 -1.60 -9.90 17.70
N GLY A 660 -0.76 -10.91 17.46
CA GLY A 660 -0.95 -12.26 17.98
C GLY A 660 -2.01 -13.09 17.28
N ALA A 661 -2.47 -12.69 16.08
CA ALA A 661 -3.30 -13.54 15.24
C ALA A 661 -2.46 -14.64 14.58
N LEU A 662 -3.03 -15.84 14.45
CA LEU A 662 -2.35 -16.96 13.82
C LEU A 662 -2.69 -17.03 12.34
N THR A 663 -1.67 -17.16 11.50
CA THR A 663 -1.84 -17.24 10.06
C THR A 663 -2.33 -18.64 9.65
N ILE A 664 -3.46 -18.68 8.91
CA ILE A 664 -3.79 -19.80 8.01
C ILE A 664 -3.42 -19.33 6.61
N GLY A 665 -2.47 -19.98 5.98
CA GLY A 665 -1.94 -19.48 4.72
C GLY A 665 -1.29 -20.53 3.84
N THR A 666 -1.08 -20.14 2.60
CA THR A 666 -0.23 -20.86 1.66
C THR A 666 1.23 -20.46 1.85
N TRP A 667 2.13 -21.27 1.33
CA TRP A 667 3.56 -20.96 1.31
C TRP A 667 3.86 -19.98 0.16
N ASP A 668 3.42 -18.74 0.35
CA ASP A 668 3.45 -17.66 -0.64
C ASP A 668 3.85 -16.32 -0.01
N GLY A 669 4.49 -15.46 -0.78
CA GLY A 669 4.94 -14.15 -0.33
C GLY A 669 5.71 -14.19 0.98
N ALA A 670 5.46 -13.24 1.87
CA ALA A 670 6.10 -13.18 3.19
C ALA A 670 5.61 -14.23 4.19
N ASN A 671 4.57 -15.04 3.87
CA ASN A 671 4.18 -16.16 4.73
C ASN A 671 5.32 -17.19 4.88
N VAL A 672 6.21 -17.29 3.87
CA VAL A 672 7.40 -18.14 3.92
C VAL A 672 8.31 -17.69 5.07
N GLU A 673 8.69 -16.42 5.07
CA GLU A 673 9.58 -15.85 6.11
C GLU A 673 8.91 -15.81 7.48
N ILE A 674 7.59 -15.59 7.54
CA ILE A 674 6.83 -15.70 8.80
C ILE A 674 6.92 -17.13 9.33
N GLY A 675 6.66 -18.14 8.50
CA GLY A 675 6.73 -19.55 8.89
C GLY A 675 8.13 -19.98 9.31
N GLU A 676 9.17 -19.49 8.64
CA GLU A 676 10.57 -19.72 9.03
C GLU A 676 10.91 -19.08 10.38
N ALA A 677 10.41 -17.86 10.62
CA ALA A 677 10.67 -17.15 11.88
C ALA A 677 9.98 -17.80 13.07
N VAL A 678 8.70 -18.16 12.95
CA VAL A 678 7.92 -18.72 14.07
C VAL A 678 8.10 -20.22 14.22
N GLY A 679 8.56 -20.92 13.20
CA GLY A 679 8.63 -22.38 13.15
C GLY A 679 7.29 -23.06 12.80
N PRO A 680 7.31 -24.31 12.28
CA PRO A 680 6.15 -24.99 11.70
C PRO A 680 5.02 -25.26 12.71
N ASP A 681 5.32 -25.31 14.01
CA ASP A 681 4.33 -25.55 15.06
C ASP A 681 3.51 -24.30 15.43
N ASN A 682 3.87 -23.12 14.89
CA ASN A 682 3.28 -21.83 15.27
C ASN A 682 2.59 -21.11 14.10
N ILE A 683 2.32 -21.83 13.00
CA ILE A 683 1.61 -21.35 11.80
C ILE A 683 0.79 -22.51 11.21
N PHE A 684 -0.31 -22.22 10.55
CA PHE A 684 -1.13 -23.22 9.85
C PHE A 684 -0.92 -23.06 8.34
N VAL A 685 -0.27 -24.03 7.71
CA VAL A 685 0.08 -23.99 6.29
C VAL A 685 -0.69 -25.06 5.52
N PHE A 686 -1.20 -24.69 4.35
CA PHE A 686 -1.94 -25.60 3.46
C PHE A 686 -1.58 -25.36 1.99
N GLY A 687 -2.11 -26.23 1.12
CA GLY A 687 -2.08 -26.09 -0.33
C GLY A 687 -0.75 -26.42 -0.97
N MET A 688 -0.73 -26.28 -2.29
CA MET A 688 0.45 -26.53 -3.11
C MET A 688 1.55 -25.51 -2.89
N ARG A 689 2.79 -25.91 -3.14
CA ARG A 689 3.96 -25.02 -3.26
C ARG A 689 4.07 -24.47 -4.69
N THR A 690 4.80 -23.39 -4.87
CA THR A 690 4.99 -22.75 -6.19
C THR A 690 5.46 -23.74 -7.28
N PRO A 691 6.47 -24.62 -7.04
CA PRO A 691 6.86 -25.58 -8.05
C PRO A 691 5.75 -26.59 -8.43
N GLU A 692 4.88 -26.95 -7.47
CA GLU A 692 3.76 -27.86 -7.71
C GLU A 692 2.67 -27.17 -8.55
N VAL A 693 2.40 -25.88 -8.29
CA VAL A 693 1.50 -25.06 -9.11
C VAL A 693 2.02 -24.94 -10.53
N ASP A 694 3.31 -24.67 -10.72
CA ASP A 694 3.93 -24.53 -12.03
C ASP A 694 3.94 -25.85 -12.79
N GLN A 695 4.18 -26.96 -12.10
CA GLN A 695 4.13 -28.29 -12.72
C GLN A 695 2.71 -28.64 -13.15
N LEU A 696 1.71 -28.39 -12.28
CA LEU A 696 0.31 -28.64 -12.60
C LEU A 696 -0.19 -27.81 -13.79
N LYS A 697 0.26 -26.56 -13.92
CA LYS A 697 -0.03 -25.73 -15.10
C LYS A 697 0.56 -26.30 -16.39
N LYS A 698 1.76 -26.90 -16.32
CA LYS A 698 2.41 -27.55 -17.48
C LYS A 698 1.75 -28.87 -17.86
N ASP A 699 1.36 -29.68 -16.87
CA ASP A 699 0.75 -31.00 -17.09
C ASP A 699 -0.72 -30.89 -17.50
N GLY A 700 -1.37 -29.76 -17.27
CA GLY A 700 -2.79 -29.51 -17.46
C GLY A 700 -3.58 -29.70 -16.17
N TYR A 701 -4.42 -28.70 -15.86
CA TYR A 701 -5.32 -28.71 -14.70
C TYR A 701 -6.76 -28.88 -15.15
N TYR A 702 -7.47 -29.87 -14.58
CA TYR A 702 -8.84 -30.23 -14.94
C TYR A 702 -9.77 -30.11 -13.72
N PRO A 703 -10.26 -28.91 -13.38
CA PRO A 703 -11.08 -28.67 -12.17
C PRO A 703 -12.38 -29.48 -12.17
N ASN A 704 -12.95 -29.80 -13.34
CA ASN A 704 -14.17 -30.59 -13.46
C ASN A 704 -14.05 -31.99 -12.87
N GLU A 705 -12.87 -32.63 -12.93
CA GLU A 705 -12.63 -33.94 -12.31
C GLU A 705 -12.75 -33.86 -10.78
N ILE A 706 -12.20 -32.80 -10.17
CA ILE A 706 -12.28 -32.57 -8.73
C ILE A 706 -13.75 -32.28 -8.34
N TYR A 707 -14.41 -31.39 -9.10
CA TYR A 707 -15.82 -31.07 -8.90
C TYR A 707 -16.70 -32.33 -8.95
N LEU A 708 -16.50 -33.25 -9.89
CA LEU A 708 -17.32 -34.45 -10.02
C LEU A 708 -16.98 -35.53 -8.97
N SER A 709 -15.74 -35.61 -8.52
CA SER A 709 -15.28 -36.65 -7.59
C SER A 709 -15.47 -36.30 -6.11
N ASN A 710 -15.56 -35.00 -5.77
CA ASN A 710 -15.71 -34.55 -4.39
C ASN A 710 -17.17 -34.09 -4.11
N PRO A 711 -17.96 -34.86 -3.35
CA PRO A 711 -19.36 -34.52 -3.12
C PRO A 711 -19.58 -33.21 -2.34
N VAL A 712 -18.66 -32.84 -1.45
CA VAL A 712 -18.71 -31.59 -0.68
C VAL A 712 -18.53 -30.37 -1.61
N ILE A 713 -17.49 -30.43 -2.43
CA ILE A 713 -17.24 -29.41 -3.45
C ILE A 713 -18.41 -29.32 -4.43
N LYS A 714 -18.87 -30.47 -4.92
CA LYS A 714 -19.97 -30.55 -5.88
C LYS A 714 -21.23 -29.88 -5.34
N GLN A 715 -21.65 -30.23 -4.13
CA GLN A 715 -22.84 -29.66 -3.49
C GLN A 715 -22.70 -28.12 -3.35
N ALA A 716 -21.57 -27.63 -2.84
CA ALA A 716 -21.35 -26.21 -2.62
C ALA A 716 -21.32 -25.43 -3.94
N VAL A 717 -20.60 -25.92 -4.96
CA VAL A 717 -20.50 -25.28 -6.28
C VAL A 717 -21.84 -25.28 -7.03
N ASP A 718 -22.63 -26.33 -6.91
CA ASP A 718 -23.99 -26.39 -7.47
C ASP A 718 -24.93 -25.38 -6.78
N MET A 719 -24.83 -25.22 -5.47
CA MET A 719 -25.60 -24.19 -4.72
C MET A 719 -25.21 -22.77 -5.16
N ILE A 720 -23.93 -22.49 -5.34
CA ILE A 720 -23.44 -21.19 -5.86
C ILE A 720 -24.10 -20.88 -7.20
N GLY A 721 -24.20 -21.87 -8.10
CA GLY A 721 -24.80 -21.71 -9.42
C GLY A 721 -26.33 -21.65 -9.43
N SER A 722 -27.00 -22.07 -8.35
CA SER A 722 -28.46 -22.18 -8.32
C SER A 722 -29.15 -21.23 -7.35
N ASN A 723 -28.79 -21.26 -6.07
CA ASN A 723 -29.52 -20.48 -5.05
C ASN A 723 -28.69 -20.24 -3.78
N ILE A 724 -28.29 -19.01 -3.56
CA ILE A 724 -27.74 -18.51 -2.30
C ILE A 724 -28.62 -17.32 -1.87
N ALA A 725 -29.48 -17.50 -0.89
CA ALA A 725 -30.45 -16.50 -0.40
C ALA A 725 -31.30 -15.85 -1.53
N GLY A 726 -31.66 -16.63 -2.57
CA GLY A 726 -32.40 -16.16 -3.72
C GLY A 726 -31.58 -15.66 -4.90
N ASP A 727 -30.28 -15.51 -4.74
CA ASP A 727 -29.34 -15.12 -5.80
C ASP A 727 -28.68 -16.35 -6.46
N SER A 728 -28.30 -16.22 -7.73
CA SER A 728 -27.53 -17.23 -8.48
C SER A 728 -26.24 -16.63 -9.01
N PHE A 729 -25.12 -17.33 -8.77
CA PHE A 729 -23.77 -16.90 -9.15
C PHE A 729 -23.19 -17.84 -10.21
N THR A 730 -23.89 -17.96 -11.34
CA THR A 730 -23.56 -18.90 -12.42
C THR A 730 -22.14 -18.67 -12.97
N GLN A 731 -21.66 -17.43 -13.04
CA GLN A 731 -20.29 -17.15 -13.51
C GLN A 731 -19.23 -17.70 -12.56
N ILE A 732 -19.40 -17.53 -11.23
CA ILE A 732 -18.48 -18.10 -10.23
C ILE A 732 -18.52 -19.63 -10.32
N SER A 733 -19.71 -20.23 -10.35
CA SER A 733 -19.87 -21.70 -10.45
C SER A 733 -19.24 -22.25 -11.74
N ASN A 734 -19.46 -21.59 -12.88
CA ASN A 734 -18.88 -22.01 -14.16
C ASN A 734 -17.36 -21.85 -14.18
N SER A 735 -16.83 -20.75 -13.65
CA SER A 735 -15.37 -20.55 -13.53
C SER A 735 -14.76 -21.68 -12.71
N LEU A 736 -15.30 -21.99 -11.53
CA LEU A 736 -14.80 -23.08 -10.68
C LEU A 736 -14.87 -24.46 -11.36
N LYS A 737 -15.91 -24.74 -12.16
CA LYS A 737 -16.09 -26.03 -12.84
C LYS A 737 -15.16 -26.22 -14.05
N ASN A 738 -14.90 -25.15 -14.80
CA ASN A 738 -14.28 -25.25 -16.14
C ASN A 738 -12.85 -24.75 -16.19
N ASP A 739 -12.56 -23.64 -15.53
CA ASP A 739 -11.28 -22.95 -15.68
C ASP A 739 -10.46 -22.94 -14.37
N ASP A 740 -11.09 -22.59 -13.26
CA ASP A 740 -10.53 -22.45 -11.91
C ASP A 740 -9.07 -21.92 -11.94
N PRO A 741 -8.85 -20.71 -12.49
CA PRO A 741 -7.50 -20.21 -12.84
C PRO A 741 -6.58 -20.06 -11.62
N TYR A 742 -7.17 -20.01 -10.43
CA TYR A 742 -6.43 -19.90 -9.17
C TYR A 742 -6.54 -21.17 -8.31
N MET A 743 -6.89 -22.31 -8.92
CA MET A 743 -6.83 -23.66 -8.32
C MET A 743 -7.54 -23.76 -6.95
N VAL A 744 -8.70 -23.10 -6.84
CA VAL A 744 -9.53 -23.08 -5.63
C VAL A 744 -9.96 -24.49 -5.24
N LEU A 745 -10.46 -25.26 -6.22
CA LEU A 745 -10.94 -26.63 -5.97
C LEU A 745 -9.79 -27.57 -5.60
N ARG A 746 -8.60 -27.35 -6.17
CA ARG A 746 -7.41 -28.20 -5.90
C ARG A 746 -6.94 -28.07 -4.46
N ASP A 747 -6.96 -26.86 -3.90
CA ASP A 747 -6.49 -26.60 -2.54
C ASP A 747 -7.59 -26.74 -1.47
N PHE A 748 -8.86 -26.94 -1.86
CA PHE A 748 -10.00 -26.92 -0.94
C PHE A 748 -9.87 -27.92 0.20
N ASP A 749 -9.59 -29.21 -0.08
CA ASP A 749 -9.52 -30.25 0.95
C ASP A 749 -8.37 -30.01 1.95
N SER A 750 -7.24 -29.50 1.45
CA SER A 750 -6.09 -29.12 2.29
C SER A 750 -6.44 -27.93 3.18
N TYR A 751 -7.15 -26.96 2.64
CA TYR A 751 -7.63 -25.78 3.37
C TYR A 751 -8.63 -26.16 4.46
N ASP A 752 -9.68 -26.93 4.13
CA ASP A 752 -10.67 -27.43 5.08
C ASP A 752 -10.03 -28.17 6.26
N LYS A 753 -9.12 -29.11 5.95
CA LYS A 753 -8.39 -29.88 6.96
C LYS A 753 -7.57 -28.97 7.89
N THR A 754 -6.89 -27.98 7.32
CA THR A 754 -6.02 -27.06 8.09
C THR A 754 -6.86 -26.13 8.96
N ARG A 755 -8.00 -25.66 8.48
CA ARG A 755 -8.94 -24.87 9.27
C ARG A 755 -9.53 -25.65 10.42
N LYS A 756 -9.96 -26.89 10.19
CA LYS A 756 -10.46 -27.78 11.26
C LYS A 756 -9.40 -28.02 12.32
N LEU A 757 -8.12 -28.16 11.95
CA LEU A 757 -7.01 -28.26 12.89
C LEU A 757 -6.85 -26.98 13.72
N ALA A 758 -6.92 -25.80 13.10
CA ALA A 758 -6.81 -24.53 13.78
C ALA A 758 -7.95 -24.31 14.79
N LEU A 759 -9.20 -24.53 14.37
CA LEU A 759 -10.36 -24.40 15.23
C LEU A 759 -10.37 -25.43 16.37
N ASN A 760 -9.96 -26.67 16.11
CA ASN A 760 -9.81 -27.69 17.14
C ASN A 760 -8.72 -27.31 18.15
N THR A 761 -7.61 -26.71 17.70
CA THR A 761 -6.55 -26.22 18.62
C THR A 761 -7.09 -25.08 19.47
N TYR A 762 -7.84 -24.14 18.89
CA TYR A 762 -8.45 -23.03 19.63
C TYR A 762 -9.44 -23.54 20.69
N GLN A 763 -10.32 -24.49 20.33
CA GLN A 763 -11.36 -25.01 21.19
C GLN A 763 -10.81 -25.87 22.33
N ASN A 764 -9.86 -26.76 22.04
CA ASN A 764 -9.47 -27.84 22.94
C ASN A 764 -8.07 -27.65 23.58
N ASP A 765 -7.23 -26.72 23.09
CA ASP A 765 -5.88 -26.47 23.60
C ASP A 765 -5.53 -24.98 23.62
N GLN A 766 -6.20 -24.24 24.48
CA GLN A 766 -5.96 -22.81 24.67
C GLN A 766 -4.54 -22.50 25.10
N THR A 767 -3.87 -23.41 25.81
CA THR A 767 -2.45 -23.23 26.20
C THR A 767 -1.55 -23.21 24.98
N LYS A 768 -1.75 -24.15 24.07
CA LYS A 768 -1.03 -24.17 22.78
C LYS A 768 -1.35 -22.93 21.95
N TRP A 769 -2.62 -22.54 21.85
CA TRP A 769 -3.03 -21.36 21.09
C TRP A 769 -2.33 -20.08 21.58
N GLN A 770 -2.33 -19.83 22.89
CA GLN A 770 -1.70 -18.65 23.47
C GLN A 770 -0.16 -18.68 23.33
N LYS A 771 0.44 -19.88 23.47
CA LYS A 771 1.86 -20.07 23.17
C LYS A 771 2.18 -19.68 21.70
N MET A 772 1.43 -20.19 20.74
CA MET A 772 1.60 -19.85 19.33
C MET A 772 1.45 -18.34 19.11
N SER A 773 0.43 -17.71 19.70
CA SER A 773 0.20 -16.27 19.63
C SER A 773 1.39 -15.47 20.16
N LEU A 774 1.93 -15.83 21.32
CA LEU A 774 3.09 -15.15 21.91
C LEU A 774 4.35 -15.29 21.04
N VAL A 775 4.59 -16.49 20.48
CA VAL A 775 5.73 -16.73 19.57
C VAL A 775 5.61 -15.86 18.32
N ASN A 776 4.39 -15.74 17.75
CA ASN A 776 4.15 -14.86 16.61
C ASN A 776 4.45 -13.38 16.96
N ILE A 777 3.99 -12.88 18.10
CA ILE A 777 4.32 -11.53 18.56
C ILE A 777 5.83 -11.36 18.72
N ALA A 778 6.50 -12.30 19.37
CA ALA A 778 7.94 -12.24 19.64
C ALA A 778 8.80 -12.20 18.38
N GLU A 779 8.43 -12.98 17.36
CA GLU A 779 9.17 -13.06 16.09
C GLU A 779 8.79 -11.97 15.08
N SER A 780 7.72 -11.19 15.34
CA SER A 780 7.23 -10.14 14.42
C SER A 780 8.19 -8.96 14.26
N GLY A 781 9.16 -8.81 15.13
CA GLY A 781 10.12 -7.69 15.11
C GLY A 781 10.95 -7.61 13.82
N TYR A 782 11.19 -8.73 13.15
CA TYR A 782 11.85 -8.77 11.84
C TYR A 782 11.06 -8.00 10.77
N PHE A 783 9.73 -8.03 10.82
CA PHE A 783 8.86 -7.39 9.84
C PHE A 783 8.62 -5.89 10.12
N CYS A 784 9.56 -5.23 10.79
CA CYS A 784 9.54 -3.80 11.03
C CYS A 784 10.05 -3.01 9.81
N ALA A 785 9.37 -1.90 9.49
CA ALA A 785 9.80 -1.01 8.41
C ALA A 785 11.17 -0.36 8.67
N ASP A 786 11.56 -0.17 9.94
CA ASP A 786 12.89 0.38 10.28
C ASP A 786 14.01 -0.55 9.82
N ARG A 787 13.85 -1.90 9.98
CA ARG A 787 14.80 -2.88 9.45
C ARG A 787 14.87 -2.77 7.93
N ALA A 788 13.71 -2.76 7.25
CA ALA A 788 13.66 -2.66 5.78
C ALA A 788 14.36 -1.38 5.28
N ILE A 789 14.09 -0.24 5.91
CA ILE A 789 14.72 1.05 5.54
C ILE A 789 16.23 1.03 5.76
N ARG A 790 16.75 0.41 6.83
CA ARG A 790 18.19 0.24 7.03
C ARG A 790 18.82 -0.66 5.94
N GLU A 791 18.11 -1.70 5.49
CA GLU A 791 18.57 -2.53 4.38
C GLU A 791 18.59 -1.76 3.05
N TYR A 792 17.56 -0.95 2.76
CA TYR A 792 17.58 -0.03 1.62
C TYR A 792 18.73 0.98 1.72
N ALA A 793 18.93 1.58 2.90
CA ALA A 793 19.99 2.57 3.13
C ALA A 793 21.37 2.00 2.86
N ASN A 794 21.64 0.80 3.36
CA ASN A 794 22.96 0.16 3.25
C ASN A 794 23.21 -0.45 1.88
N ASN A 795 22.23 -1.21 1.33
CA ASN A 795 22.46 -2.09 0.18
C ASN A 795 22.06 -1.46 -1.15
N ILE A 796 21.14 -0.47 -1.16
CA ILE A 796 20.56 0.09 -2.38
C ILE A 796 20.87 1.58 -2.51
N TRP A 797 20.55 2.38 -1.50
CA TRP A 797 20.76 3.84 -1.58
C TRP A 797 22.16 4.28 -1.20
N HIS A 798 22.92 3.43 -0.48
CA HIS A 798 24.26 3.71 0.01
C HIS A 798 24.29 5.03 0.79
N LEU A 799 23.48 5.10 1.85
CA LEU A 799 23.44 6.24 2.78
C LEU A 799 24.46 6.05 3.90
N ASP A 800 25.07 7.17 4.31
CA ASP A 800 26.01 7.22 5.43
C ASP A 800 25.30 7.23 6.80
#